data_fb48341c7582d7d9c05e3d61f00ba3d1
#
_entry.id   fb48341c7582d7d9c05e3d61f00ba3d1
#
_cell.length_a   1.000
_cell.length_b   1.000
_cell.length_c   1.000
_cell.angle_alpha   90.00
_cell.angle_beta   90.00
_cell.angle_gamma   90.00
#
_symmetry.space_group_name_H-M   'P 1'
#
loop_
_entity.id
_entity.type
_entity.pdbx_description
1 polymer ?
#
loop_
_entity_poly.entity_id
_entity_poly.type
_entity_poly.pdbx_seq_one_letter_code
_entity_poly.pdbx_strand_id
1 'polypeptide(L)'
;MKRNRTLLILLFSIGMANAQENIKNIEEVEIHARVKVSKEREEFKKHAQSTEIISEYEINRNNPAFLEQSLNTMAGVQVEKRTQLGGQRIILRGYGNDQKFNNWGIKMYLNNIPLTGADGVTILDDINFGLINHIEVIKGPAATLYGGGSGGAVRLYIRPESKKGTSVTEQFNTGSFGLFQSSTSVTNTGDNHSITANYSHIGSDGYRPNGKSIKNFYTINGEFKLNTKQKITLLASHGNSLEQVSGQISYDDYYNGIDNGNFSYIRRGAKTKFVTSGVGVGHIWDISKNFKNSTTVFYSGTTSDRVAAGASETYSAPNYGFRSVFNFTKEFNDFKSQTEFGLEIQQSRSLISNYRFKSVKITEAPILRPIYEGSYFKYLNNQSNYFAVEKLTYKPWDLMFLAGLSLNQISYTRDDLFSLPGLFVVNGKDLYNKNLSFSKKFDLVATPHFAVQKSWYNQIFNLSYSEGYNAPTSATSFISGLNQTNDNLIAEKAKMWDFSIQGLLADTSIDYQFSVFSIGIKDKLSQLRGTINNAENTPYSYWANTGNQENKGLEMSVGYVYRLKDSFLSKIQPFVSYTYNDFKYSQFSTFLQEAGQPATVMTYDGKNVVGVPKNKLSAGIDFETKIGIYWQNTYNYLGSVYTDFANKNEVKSFGLLNSKLGYKHRFNKVDVDVFLAGNNLTNQINYTFLFYGNSSNDSDKDNQYLDPSVFTDVNPGPNKAYFFTGFNVKYNF
;
A
#
# COMPACT_ATOMS: atom_id res chain seq x y z
N MET A 1 -32.59 23.96 -14.24
CA MET A 1 -33.01 22.91 -15.17
C MET A 1 -33.22 21.62 -14.39
N LYS A 2 -34.49 21.26 -14.17
CA LYS A 2 -34.88 20.01 -13.52
C LYS A 2 -34.65 18.88 -14.54
N ARG A 3 -33.83 17.89 -14.24
CA ARG A 3 -33.66 16.71 -15.10
C ARG A 3 -34.20 15.48 -14.36
N ASN A 4 -35.19 14.85 -14.98
CA ASN A 4 -35.99 13.72 -14.52
C ASN A 4 -35.15 12.57 -13.92
N ARG A 5 -35.43 12.28 -12.65
CA ARG A 5 -35.03 11.03 -11.97
C ARG A 5 -36.28 10.13 -11.89
N THR A 6 -36.59 9.45 -12.97
CA THR A 6 -37.61 8.40 -12.94
C THR A 6 -37.31 7.44 -14.09
N LEU A 7 -36.58 6.38 -13.79
CA LEU A 7 -36.58 5.08 -14.49
C LEU A 7 -35.51 4.18 -13.84
N LEU A 8 -35.91 3.36 -12.91
CA LEU A 8 -35.37 2.02 -12.66
C LEU A 8 -36.02 1.37 -11.41
N ILE A 9 -37.35 1.38 -11.36
CA ILE A 9 -38.09 0.52 -10.42
C ILE A 9 -39.18 -0.18 -11.27
N LEU A 10 -38.76 -1.16 -12.06
CA LEU A 10 -39.72 -2.11 -12.69
C LEU A 10 -38.90 -3.27 -13.30
N LEU A 11 -38.47 -4.21 -12.46
CA LEU A 11 -38.07 -5.57 -12.89
C LEU A 11 -37.86 -6.49 -11.65
N PHE A 12 -38.73 -6.40 -10.65
CA PHE A 12 -38.71 -7.31 -9.51
C PHE A 12 -40.09 -7.95 -9.23
N SER A 13 -40.70 -8.48 -10.25
CA SER A 13 -41.89 -9.33 -10.06
C SER A 13 -42.06 -10.25 -11.26
N ILE A 14 -41.32 -11.34 -11.36
CA ILE A 14 -41.68 -12.58 -12.07
C ILE A 14 -40.65 -13.65 -11.63
N GLY A 15 -41.13 -14.70 -10.97
CA GLY A 15 -40.40 -15.97 -10.90
C GLY A 15 -40.09 -16.56 -9.55
N MET A 16 -41.01 -16.56 -8.61
CA MET A 16 -40.99 -17.55 -7.51
C MET A 16 -41.75 -18.80 -7.94
N ALA A 17 -41.16 -19.63 -8.75
CA ALA A 17 -41.58 -21.02 -8.93
C ALA A 17 -40.38 -21.83 -9.50
N ASN A 18 -40.01 -22.89 -8.81
CA ASN A 18 -38.97 -23.89 -9.16
C ASN A 18 -37.54 -23.55 -8.71
N ALA A 19 -37.32 -23.58 -7.42
CA ALA A 19 -35.97 -23.58 -6.82
C ALA A 19 -35.79 -24.86 -5.96
N GLN A 20 -35.63 -26.02 -6.61
CA GLN A 20 -35.32 -27.26 -5.89
C GLN A 20 -34.29 -28.16 -6.59
N GLU A 21 -33.48 -27.63 -7.50
CA GLU A 21 -32.33 -28.38 -8.04
C GLU A 21 -31.13 -27.43 -8.25
N ASN A 22 -30.11 -27.62 -7.43
CA ASN A 22 -28.67 -27.24 -7.66
C ASN A 22 -27.94 -26.69 -6.44
N ILE A 23 -28.17 -27.26 -5.26
CA ILE A 23 -27.34 -26.98 -4.06
C ILE A 23 -25.89 -27.52 -4.23
N LYS A 24 -25.66 -28.51 -5.09
CA LYS A 24 -24.35 -29.13 -5.31
C LYS A 24 -23.29 -28.21 -5.94
N ASN A 25 -23.66 -27.22 -6.75
CA ASN A 25 -22.69 -26.41 -7.49
C ASN A 25 -22.02 -25.31 -6.68
N ILE A 26 -22.61 -24.82 -5.58
CA ILE A 26 -22.00 -23.78 -4.75
C ILE A 26 -20.91 -24.36 -3.86
N GLU A 27 -21.12 -25.55 -3.30
CA GLU A 27 -20.10 -26.27 -2.53
C GLU A 27 -18.87 -26.63 -3.37
N GLU A 28 -19.08 -26.99 -4.64
CA GLU A 28 -18.01 -27.38 -5.54
C GLU A 28 -17.13 -26.20 -5.94
N VAL A 29 -17.69 -25.02 -6.19
CA VAL A 29 -16.95 -23.78 -6.50
C VAL A 29 -16.18 -23.28 -5.29
N GLU A 30 -16.75 -23.33 -4.08
CA GLU A 30 -16.05 -22.93 -2.85
C GLU A 30 -14.95 -23.92 -2.45
N ILE A 31 -15.16 -25.21 -2.65
CA ILE A 31 -14.13 -26.24 -2.44
C ILE A 31 -12.97 -26.03 -3.40
N HIS A 32 -13.25 -25.76 -4.68
CA HIS A 32 -12.21 -25.48 -5.67
C HIS A 32 -11.45 -24.19 -5.37
N ALA A 33 -12.11 -23.13 -4.95
CA ALA A 33 -11.46 -21.88 -4.55
C ALA A 33 -10.55 -22.09 -3.32
N ARG A 34 -10.98 -22.87 -2.33
CA ARG A 34 -10.17 -23.17 -1.14
C ARG A 34 -9.03 -24.14 -1.38
N VAL A 35 -9.23 -25.19 -2.15
CA VAL A 35 -8.16 -26.10 -2.56
C VAL A 35 -7.13 -25.32 -3.37
N LYS A 36 -7.56 -24.35 -4.17
CA LYS A 36 -6.69 -23.47 -4.93
C LYS A 36 -5.92 -22.51 -4.00
N VAL A 37 -6.58 -21.87 -3.05
CA VAL A 37 -5.94 -20.98 -2.06
C VAL A 37 -4.97 -21.77 -1.16
N SER A 38 -5.31 -22.99 -0.73
CA SER A 38 -4.40 -23.82 0.06
C SER A 38 -3.17 -24.24 -0.76
N LYS A 39 -3.34 -24.62 -2.03
CA LYS A 39 -2.22 -24.92 -2.93
C LYS A 39 -1.35 -23.70 -3.20
N GLU A 40 -1.95 -22.53 -3.39
CA GLU A 40 -1.22 -21.29 -3.59
C GLU A 40 -0.49 -20.86 -2.31
N ARG A 41 -1.11 -21.02 -1.13
CA ARG A 41 -0.44 -20.86 0.16
C ARG A 41 0.71 -21.85 0.32
N GLU A 42 0.56 -23.10 -0.10
CA GLU A 42 1.63 -24.10 -0.11
C GLU A 42 2.78 -23.72 -1.05
N GLU A 43 2.48 -23.21 -2.24
CA GLU A 43 3.52 -22.73 -3.16
C GLU A 43 4.22 -21.48 -2.62
N PHE A 44 3.48 -20.56 -2.02
CA PHE A 44 4.00 -19.33 -1.45
C PHE A 44 4.80 -19.58 -0.17
N LYS A 45 4.39 -20.53 0.64
CA LYS A 45 5.11 -21.03 1.83
C LYS A 45 6.53 -21.53 1.51
N LYS A 46 6.78 -21.93 0.26
CA LYS A 46 8.10 -22.33 -0.21
C LYS A 46 9.08 -21.17 -0.42
N HIS A 47 8.66 -19.92 -0.20
CA HIS A 47 9.54 -18.75 -0.35
C HIS A 47 10.51 -18.54 0.82
N ALA A 48 10.45 -19.37 1.87
CA ALA A 48 11.37 -19.32 3.02
C ALA A 48 11.51 -17.92 3.66
N GLN A 49 10.39 -17.19 3.69
CA GLN A 49 10.26 -15.86 4.31
C GLN A 49 8.91 -15.75 5.00
N SER A 50 8.79 -14.83 5.96
CA SER A 50 7.49 -14.51 6.57
C SER A 50 6.59 -13.83 5.53
N THR A 51 5.66 -14.59 5.01
CA THR A 51 4.76 -14.18 3.94
C THR A 51 3.32 -14.35 4.37
N GLU A 52 2.44 -13.51 3.90
CA GLU A 52 1.00 -13.59 4.17
C GLU A 52 0.22 -13.34 2.89
N ILE A 53 -0.91 -14.05 2.78
CA ILE A 53 -1.79 -13.99 1.60
C ILE A 53 -3.17 -13.57 2.03
N ILE A 54 -3.79 -12.66 1.30
CA ILE A 54 -5.22 -12.37 1.35
C ILE A 54 -5.89 -12.90 0.09
N SER A 55 -6.88 -13.76 0.27
CA SER A 55 -7.73 -14.29 -0.79
C SER A 55 -8.85 -13.34 -1.16
N GLU A 56 -9.50 -13.57 -2.29
CA GLU A 56 -10.70 -12.84 -2.71
C GLU A 56 -11.81 -12.86 -1.66
N TYR A 57 -11.99 -13.97 -0.95
CA TYR A 57 -12.96 -14.08 0.14
C TYR A 57 -12.66 -13.08 1.28
N GLU A 58 -11.40 -12.97 1.66
CA GLU A 58 -10.95 -12.07 2.73
C GLU A 58 -11.00 -10.60 2.30
N ILE A 59 -10.69 -10.31 1.03
CA ILE A 59 -10.87 -8.97 0.45
C ILE A 59 -12.35 -8.56 0.51
N ASN A 60 -13.25 -9.46 0.12
CA ASN A 60 -14.69 -9.21 0.05
C ASN A 60 -15.39 -9.25 1.42
N ARG A 61 -14.72 -9.69 2.50
CA ARG A 61 -15.24 -9.59 3.87
C ARG A 61 -15.57 -8.13 4.23
N ASN A 62 -14.75 -7.22 3.76
CA ASN A 62 -14.96 -5.79 3.91
C ASN A 62 -15.48 -5.16 2.59
N ASN A 63 -15.52 -3.84 2.51
CA ASN A 63 -15.81 -3.17 1.26
C ASN A 63 -14.54 -3.12 0.39
N PRO A 64 -14.52 -3.75 -0.80
CA PRO A 64 -13.32 -3.81 -1.65
C PRO A 64 -12.86 -2.45 -2.19
N ALA A 65 -13.67 -1.39 -2.06
CA ALA A 65 -13.25 -0.03 -2.35
C ALA A 65 -12.19 0.50 -1.38
N PHE A 66 -12.07 -0.12 -0.19
CA PHE A 66 -11.22 0.33 0.91
C PHE A 66 -10.15 -0.72 1.24
N LEU A 67 -9.02 -0.64 0.53
CA LEU A 67 -7.90 -1.58 0.70
C LEU A 67 -7.43 -1.71 2.15
N GLU A 68 -7.43 -0.61 2.90
CA GLU A 68 -6.98 -0.59 4.29
C GLU A 68 -7.79 -1.51 5.19
N GLN A 69 -9.07 -1.71 4.91
CA GLN A 69 -9.91 -2.60 5.73
C GLN A 69 -9.47 -4.06 5.65
N SER A 70 -9.04 -4.51 4.48
CA SER A 70 -8.56 -5.88 4.27
C SER A 70 -7.11 -6.05 4.73
N LEU A 71 -6.20 -5.14 4.37
CA LEU A 71 -4.79 -5.25 4.76
C LEU A 71 -4.59 -5.08 6.26
N ASN A 72 -5.42 -4.28 6.93
CA ASN A 72 -5.34 -4.11 8.38
C ASN A 72 -5.77 -5.36 9.18
N THR A 73 -6.33 -6.38 8.54
CA THR A 73 -6.56 -7.68 9.21
C THR A 73 -5.32 -8.56 9.28
N MET A 74 -4.24 -8.22 8.58
CA MET A 74 -2.99 -8.99 8.57
C MET A 74 -2.10 -8.64 9.76
N ALA A 75 -1.38 -9.63 10.29
CA ALA A 75 -0.34 -9.41 11.29
C ALA A 75 0.86 -8.68 10.68
N GLY A 76 1.45 -7.73 11.40
CA GLY A 76 2.63 -6.97 10.94
C GLY A 76 2.38 -5.97 9.84
N VAL A 77 1.13 -5.77 9.40
CA VAL A 77 0.73 -4.83 8.34
C VAL A 77 -0.19 -3.77 8.91
N GLN A 78 0.08 -2.50 8.62
CA GLN A 78 -0.81 -1.38 8.92
C GLN A 78 -0.95 -0.52 7.67
N VAL A 79 -2.16 -0.11 7.35
CA VAL A 79 -2.45 0.82 6.26
C VAL A 79 -3.21 2.01 6.81
N GLU A 80 -2.73 3.17 6.51
CA GLU A 80 -3.34 4.45 6.82
C GLU A 80 -3.71 5.20 5.54
N LYS A 81 -4.69 6.12 5.60
CA LYS A 81 -5.10 6.93 4.44
C LYS A 81 -5.35 8.38 4.82
N ARG A 82 -4.98 9.29 3.93
CA ARG A 82 -5.08 10.74 4.17
C ARG A 82 -6.41 11.33 3.72
N THR A 83 -7.04 10.73 2.71
CA THR A 83 -8.31 11.18 2.14
C THR A 83 -9.34 10.05 2.20
N GLN A 84 -10.55 10.30 1.75
CA GLN A 84 -11.62 9.30 1.79
C GLN A 84 -11.26 8.04 0.98
N LEU A 85 -10.66 8.20 -0.20
CA LEU A 85 -10.36 7.09 -1.11
C LEU A 85 -8.88 7.00 -1.51
N GLY A 86 -8.01 7.86 -0.99
CA GLY A 86 -6.63 7.94 -1.45
C GLY A 86 -5.61 8.31 -0.37
N GLY A 87 -4.37 8.50 -0.82
CA GLY A 87 -3.25 8.85 0.05
C GLY A 87 -2.86 7.72 1.00
N GLN A 88 -2.92 6.47 0.55
CA GLN A 88 -2.60 5.30 1.37
C GLN A 88 -1.10 5.23 1.67
N ARG A 89 -0.79 4.92 2.93
CA ARG A 89 0.53 4.57 3.43
C ARG A 89 0.50 3.14 3.95
N ILE A 90 1.38 2.29 3.44
CA ILE A 90 1.55 0.92 3.92
C ILE A 90 2.74 0.88 4.87
N ILE A 91 2.55 0.26 6.02
CA ILE A 91 3.56 0.08 7.05
C ILE A 91 3.73 -1.41 7.27
N LEU A 92 4.94 -1.92 7.05
CA LEU A 92 5.30 -3.33 7.26
C LEU A 92 6.32 -3.45 8.38
N ARG A 93 5.98 -4.12 9.49
CA ARG A 93 6.85 -4.26 10.66
C ARG A 93 7.49 -2.93 11.11
N GLY A 94 6.66 -1.87 11.09
CA GLY A 94 7.05 -0.51 11.44
C GLY A 94 7.81 0.26 10.37
N TYR A 95 8.19 -0.37 9.26
CA TYR A 95 8.80 0.31 8.14
C TYR A 95 7.76 1.08 7.32
N GLY A 96 8.03 2.33 6.98
CA GLY A 96 7.10 3.19 6.24
C GLY A 96 6.27 4.12 7.12
N ASN A 97 6.36 4.02 8.46
CA ASN A 97 5.60 4.82 9.41
C ASN A 97 5.85 6.34 9.31
N ASP A 98 7.07 6.75 8.96
CA ASP A 98 7.51 8.14 8.87
C ASP A 98 7.26 8.79 7.49
N GLN A 99 6.65 8.06 6.57
CA GLN A 99 6.37 8.56 5.22
C GLN A 99 5.07 9.36 5.21
N LYS A 100 5.12 10.60 4.72
CA LYS A 100 3.99 11.52 4.79
C LYS A 100 3.08 11.49 3.57
N PHE A 101 3.61 11.20 2.38
CA PHE A 101 2.89 11.43 1.14
C PHE A 101 2.92 10.28 0.14
N ASN A 102 3.95 9.46 0.15
CA ASN A 102 4.18 8.39 -0.81
C ASN A 102 4.76 7.19 -0.09
N ASN A 103 4.66 6.00 -0.71
CA ASN A 103 5.28 4.78 -0.19
C ASN A 103 6.65 4.60 -0.85
N TRP A 104 7.70 4.42 -0.06
CA TRP A 104 9.05 4.09 -0.51
C TRP A 104 9.71 3.10 0.45
N GLY A 105 10.68 2.31 -0.07
CA GLY A 105 11.30 1.23 0.70
C GLY A 105 10.45 -0.04 0.85
N ILE A 106 9.24 -0.05 0.25
CA ILE A 106 8.40 -1.24 0.06
C ILE A 106 8.16 -1.37 -1.45
N LYS A 107 8.60 -2.47 -2.05
CA LYS A 107 8.38 -2.72 -3.48
C LYS A 107 6.96 -3.23 -3.72
N MET A 108 6.30 -2.68 -4.72
CA MET A 108 4.94 -3.07 -5.07
C MET A 108 4.81 -3.47 -6.53
N TYR A 109 3.98 -4.49 -6.77
CA TYR A 109 3.73 -5.05 -8.11
C TYR A 109 2.24 -5.26 -8.34
N LEU A 110 1.80 -5.09 -9.58
CA LEU A 110 0.50 -5.52 -10.08
C LEU A 110 0.71 -6.50 -11.23
N ASN A 111 0.28 -7.75 -11.08
CA ASN A 111 0.48 -8.82 -12.06
C ASN A 111 1.94 -8.93 -12.57
N ASN A 112 2.93 -8.85 -11.66
CA ASN A 112 4.37 -8.82 -11.95
C ASN A 112 4.90 -7.54 -12.65
N ILE A 113 4.07 -6.53 -12.85
CA ILE A 113 4.47 -5.20 -13.32
C ILE A 113 4.82 -4.35 -12.10
N PRO A 114 6.02 -3.76 -12.00
CA PRO A 114 6.36 -2.87 -10.91
C PRO A 114 5.44 -1.64 -10.87
N LEU A 115 4.81 -1.41 -9.73
CA LEU A 115 4.12 -0.17 -9.40
C LEU A 115 5.08 0.85 -8.80
N THR A 116 6.14 0.36 -8.14
CA THR A 116 7.22 1.21 -7.63
C THR A 116 8.06 1.68 -8.80
N GLY A 117 8.16 2.99 -8.98
CA GLY A 117 8.95 3.61 -10.03
C GLY A 117 10.47 3.48 -9.82
N ALA A 118 11.24 3.85 -10.83
CA ALA A 118 12.72 3.87 -10.75
C ALA A 118 13.26 4.87 -9.72
N ASP A 119 12.44 5.81 -9.27
CA ASP A 119 12.71 6.72 -8.14
C ASP A 119 12.48 6.08 -6.77
N GLY A 120 12.05 4.81 -6.72
CA GLY A 120 11.76 4.09 -5.48
C GLY A 120 10.39 4.40 -4.86
N VAL A 121 9.56 5.22 -5.49
CA VAL A 121 8.27 5.68 -4.96
C VAL A 121 7.11 4.89 -5.55
N THR A 122 6.11 4.59 -4.71
CA THR A 122 4.83 4.00 -5.14
C THR A 122 3.68 4.93 -4.80
N ILE A 123 2.84 5.22 -5.78
CA ILE A 123 1.57 5.93 -5.65
C ILE A 123 0.45 4.91 -5.77
N LEU A 124 -0.42 4.82 -4.75
CA LEU A 124 -1.52 3.84 -4.71
C LEU A 124 -2.86 4.44 -5.17
N ASP A 125 -2.94 5.74 -5.31
CA ASP A 125 -4.18 6.45 -5.67
C ASP A 125 -4.74 6.04 -7.02
N ASP A 126 -3.92 5.45 -7.86
CA ASP A 126 -4.20 5.15 -9.27
C ASP A 126 -4.54 3.68 -9.53
N ILE A 127 -4.76 2.92 -8.46
CA ILE A 127 -5.07 1.48 -8.56
C ILE A 127 -6.56 1.25 -8.33
N ASN A 128 -7.17 0.50 -9.24
CA ASN A 128 -8.53 0.01 -9.04
C ASN A 128 -8.53 -1.21 -8.10
N PHE A 129 -8.61 -0.96 -6.80
CA PHE A 129 -8.60 -2.03 -5.79
C PHE A 129 -9.81 -2.96 -5.90
N GLY A 130 -10.93 -2.50 -6.47
CA GLY A 130 -12.12 -3.33 -6.70
C GLY A 130 -11.92 -4.50 -7.66
N LEU A 131 -10.81 -4.51 -8.41
CA LEU A 131 -10.44 -5.63 -9.28
C LEU A 131 -9.42 -6.58 -8.66
N ILE A 132 -8.78 -6.19 -7.56
CA ILE A 132 -7.79 -7.03 -6.89
C ILE A 132 -8.48 -8.21 -6.23
N ASN A 133 -8.09 -9.41 -6.59
CA ASN A 133 -8.66 -10.64 -6.06
C ASN A 133 -7.63 -11.55 -5.35
N HIS A 134 -6.38 -11.10 -5.26
CA HIS A 134 -5.35 -11.78 -4.50
C HIS A 134 -4.22 -10.82 -4.13
N ILE A 135 -3.77 -10.86 -2.88
CA ILE A 135 -2.69 -10.02 -2.37
C ILE A 135 -1.67 -10.90 -1.65
N GLU A 136 -0.40 -10.70 -1.94
CA GLU A 136 0.73 -11.34 -1.27
C GLU A 136 1.59 -10.26 -0.60
N VAL A 137 1.92 -10.46 0.67
CA VAL A 137 2.79 -9.55 1.43
C VAL A 137 4.00 -10.33 1.92
N ILE A 138 5.18 -9.87 1.54
CA ILE A 138 6.48 -10.35 2.01
C ILE A 138 6.99 -9.32 3.01
N LYS A 139 7.17 -9.71 4.26
CA LYS A 139 7.48 -8.80 5.37
C LYS A 139 8.98 -8.74 5.64
N GLY A 140 9.49 -7.52 5.83
CA GLY A 140 10.91 -7.28 6.06
C GLY A 140 11.76 -7.27 4.79
N PRO A 141 13.08 -7.22 4.91
CA PRO A 141 13.98 -7.14 3.76
C PRO A 141 13.79 -8.29 2.77
N ALA A 142 13.09 -8.02 1.68
CA ALA A 142 12.76 -8.98 0.63
C ALA A 142 13.56 -8.70 -0.66
N ALA A 143 14.71 -8.08 -0.52
CA ALA A 143 15.44 -7.48 -1.63
C ALA A 143 15.91 -8.48 -2.68
N THR A 144 16.16 -9.73 -2.32
CA THR A 144 16.81 -10.68 -3.22
C THR A 144 16.08 -10.84 -4.56
N LEU A 145 14.75 -10.99 -4.54
CA LEU A 145 13.97 -11.15 -5.78
C LEU A 145 13.40 -9.85 -6.33
N TYR A 146 13.34 -8.79 -5.51
CA TYR A 146 12.54 -7.60 -5.80
C TYR A 146 13.34 -6.30 -5.82
N GLY A 147 14.64 -6.33 -5.54
CA GLY A 147 15.55 -5.19 -5.56
C GLY A 147 15.18 -4.05 -4.61
N GLY A 148 16.02 -3.78 -3.65
CA GLY A 148 15.91 -2.65 -2.71
C GLY A 148 14.58 -2.55 -2.01
N GLY A 149 14.34 -2.89 -0.91
CA GLY A 149 13.10 -2.80 -0.13
C GLY A 149 13.37 -3.24 1.29
N SER A 150 13.80 -2.29 2.14
CA SER A 150 14.05 -2.59 3.56
C SER A 150 12.79 -3.04 4.28
N GLY A 151 11.62 -2.58 3.83
CA GLY A 151 10.32 -2.89 4.43
C GLY A 151 9.68 -4.17 3.92
N GLY A 152 10.01 -4.60 2.70
CA GLY A 152 9.39 -5.79 2.11
C GLY A 152 8.81 -5.57 0.72
N ALA A 153 7.89 -6.45 0.33
CA ALA A 153 7.20 -6.35 -0.96
C ALA A 153 5.70 -6.66 -0.83
N VAL A 154 4.88 -5.97 -1.63
CA VAL A 154 3.44 -6.22 -1.77
C VAL A 154 3.15 -6.53 -3.23
N ARG A 155 2.48 -7.66 -3.48
CA ARG A 155 2.11 -8.11 -4.81
C ARG A 155 0.60 -8.19 -4.92
N LEU A 156 0.05 -7.40 -5.79
CA LEU A 156 -1.38 -7.31 -6.08
C LEU A 156 -1.66 -8.08 -7.37
N TYR A 157 -2.78 -8.79 -7.42
CA TYR A 157 -3.15 -9.55 -8.60
C TYR A 157 -4.60 -9.32 -9.02
N ILE A 158 -4.77 -9.14 -10.32
CA ILE A 158 -6.03 -9.29 -11.03
C ILE A 158 -5.94 -10.64 -11.76
N ARG A 159 -6.41 -11.70 -11.10
CA ARG A 159 -6.35 -13.05 -11.66
C ARG A 159 -7.44 -13.25 -12.70
N PRO A 160 -7.12 -13.91 -13.83
CA PRO A 160 -8.10 -14.19 -14.85
C PRO A 160 -9.15 -15.20 -14.37
N GLU A 161 -10.37 -15.07 -14.88
CA GLU A 161 -11.44 -16.05 -14.68
C GLU A 161 -11.05 -17.39 -15.29
N SER A 162 -11.27 -18.48 -14.55
CA SER A 162 -10.97 -19.84 -15.02
C SER A 162 -12.17 -20.54 -15.69
N LYS A 163 -13.40 -20.09 -15.41
CA LYS A 163 -14.60 -20.67 -15.98
C LYS A 163 -14.77 -20.21 -17.43
N LYS A 164 -14.89 -21.17 -18.35
CA LYS A 164 -15.11 -20.88 -19.77
C LYS A 164 -16.48 -20.24 -19.99
N GLY A 165 -16.57 -19.36 -20.97
CA GLY A 165 -17.77 -18.63 -21.36
C GLY A 165 -17.56 -17.14 -21.35
N THR A 166 -18.61 -16.42 -21.67
CA THR A 166 -18.68 -14.96 -21.54
C THR A 166 -19.47 -14.61 -20.31
N SER A 167 -19.03 -13.65 -19.54
CA SER A 167 -19.79 -13.11 -18.41
C SER A 167 -19.74 -11.59 -18.37
N VAL A 168 -20.80 -11.00 -17.86
CA VAL A 168 -20.89 -9.57 -17.54
C VAL A 168 -21.16 -9.48 -16.05
N THR A 169 -20.33 -8.71 -15.35
CA THR A 169 -20.45 -8.47 -13.90
C THR A 169 -20.68 -6.99 -13.67
N GLU A 170 -21.72 -6.65 -12.91
CA GLU A 170 -21.98 -5.32 -12.41
C GLU A 170 -21.87 -5.31 -10.90
N GLN A 171 -21.05 -4.43 -10.36
CA GLN A 171 -20.89 -4.17 -8.94
C GLN A 171 -21.38 -2.76 -8.64
N PHE A 172 -22.26 -2.62 -7.69
CA PHE A 172 -22.79 -1.35 -7.25
C PHE A 172 -22.72 -1.23 -5.73
N ASN A 173 -22.19 -0.11 -5.23
CA ASN A 173 -22.17 0.21 -3.80
C ASN A 173 -22.59 1.66 -3.59
N THR A 174 -23.36 1.89 -2.54
CA THR A 174 -23.73 3.24 -2.09
C THR A 174 -23.79 3.29 -0.57
N GLY A 175 -23.70 4.47 0.01
CA GLY A 175 -23.75 4.56 1.47
C GLY A 175 -23.45 5.94 2.00
N SER A 176 -23.05 5.97 3.26
CA SER A 176 -22.71 7.18 4.00
C SER A 176 -21.67 8.01 3.25
N PHE A 177 -21.67 9.31 3.51
CA PHE A 177 -20.73 10.30 2.93
C PHE A 177 -20.87 10.44 1.39
N GLY A 178 -22.05 10.21 0.86
CA GLY A 178 -22.30 10.27 -0.58
C GLY A 178 -21.52 9.22 -1.37
N LEU A 179 -21.12 8.11 -0.74
CA LEU A 179 -20.42 7.03 -1.46
C LEU A 179 -21.30 6.49 -2.59
N PHE A 180 -20.73 6.46 -3.76
CA PHE A 180 -21.30 5.85 -4.96
C PHE A 180 -20.19 5.14 -5.72
N GLN A 181 -20.36 3.85 -6.00
CA GLN A 181 -19.45 3.06 -6.81
C GLN A 181 -20.27 2.24 -7.83
N SER A 182 -19.82 2.24 -9.05
CA SER A 182 -20.31 1.34 -10.12
C SER A 182 -19.11 0.78 -10.86
N SER A 183 -19.11 -0.53 -11.09
CA SER A 183 -18.03 -1.22 -11.79
C SER A 183 -18.60 -2.30 -12.69
N THR A 184 -18.40 -2.13 -14.00
CA THR A 184 -18.84 -3.07 -15.03
C THR A 184 -17.65 -3.81 -15.57
N SER A 185 -17.68 -5.14 -15.53
CA SER A 185 -16.66 -6.02 -16.13
C SER A 185 -17.28 -6.93 -17.19
N VAL A 186 -16.62 -7.04 -18.31
CA VAL A 186 -16.94 -8.02 -19.35
C VAL A 186 -15.74 -8.99 -19.45
N THR A 187 -16.01 -10.27 -19.21
CA THR A 187 -14.99 -11.31 -19.24
C THR A 187 -15.35 -12.36 -20.30
N ASN A 188 -14.37 -12.72 -21.13
CA ASN A 188 -14.49 -13.84 -22.06
C ASN A 188 -13.31 -14.81 -21.82
N THR A 189 -13.65 -16.06 -21.57
CA THR A 189 -12.67 -17.13 -21.31
C THR A 189 -12.91 -18.31 -22.23
N GLY A 190 -11.92 -18.62 -23.05
CA GLY A 190 -11.88 -19.76 -23.95
C GLY A 190 -10.84 -20.78 -23.51
N ASP A 191 -10.50 -21.72 -24.41
CA ASP A 191 -9.46 -22.71 -24.17
C ASP A 191 -8.07 -22.10 -24.09
N ASN A 192 -7.82 -21.08 -24.90
CA ASN A 192 -6.51 -20.49 -25.08
C ASN A 192 -6.42 -19.04 -24.61
N HIS A 193 -7.46 -18.48 -24.06
CA HIS A 193 -7.46 -17.09 -23.58
C HIS A 193 -8.43 -16.87 -22.41
N SER A 194 -8.12 -15.87 -21.63
CA SER A 194 -9.05 -15.20 -20.72
C SER A 194 -8.76 -13.70 -20.78
N ILE A 195 -9.77 -12.91 -21.10
CA ILE A 195 -9.66 -11.46 -21.19
C ILE A 195 -10.81 -10.81 -20.44
N THR A 196 -10.49 -9.80 -19.65
CA THR A 196 -11.45 -8.97 -18.92
C THR A 196 -11.23 -7.50 -19.27
N ALA A 197 -12.30 -6.83 -19.67
CA ALA A 197 -12.35 -5.38 -19.76
C ALA A 197 -13.24 -4.84 -18.64
N ASN A 198 -12.80 -3.81 -17.96
CA ASN A 198 -13.50 -3.20 -16.82
C ASN A 198 -13.54 -1.68 -16.95
N TYR A 199 -14.67 -1.11 -16.60
CA TYR A 199 -14.82 0.30 -16.25
C TYR A 199 -15.33 0.40 -14.82
N SER A 200 -14.71 1.29 -14.01
CA SER A 200 -15.14 1.54 -12.64
C SER A 200 -15.17 3.04 -12.35
N HIS A 201 -16.26 3.47 -11.75
CA HIS A 201 -16.43 4.80 -11.18
C HIS A 201 -16.65 4.70 -9.69
N ILE A 202 -15.92 5.51 -8.90
CA ILE A 202 -16.14 5.66 -7.47
C ILE A 202 -16.08 7.12 -7.09
N GLY A 203 -17.08 7.58 -6.34
CA GLY A 203 -17.17 8.93 -5.79
C GLY A 203 -17.62 8.94 -4.35
N SER A 204 -17.22 9.95 -3.59
CA SER A 204 -17.69 10.24 -2.25
C SER A 204 -17.56 11.73 -1.98
N ASP A 205 -18.50 12.29 -1.22
CA ASP A 205 -18.40 13.68 -0.75
C ASP A 205 -17.43 13.81 0.45
N GLY A 206 -17.08 12.65 1.08
CA GLY A 206 -16.23 12.60 2.25
C GLY A 206 -16.97 12.92 3.55
N TYR A 207 -16.39 12.51 4.67
CA TYR A 207 -16.95 12.80 6.02
C TYR A 207 -16.34 14.08 6.64
N ARG A 208 -15.35 14.68 5.98
CA ARG A 208 -14.62 15.87 6.43
C ARG A 208 -14.86 17.05 5.49
N PRO A 209 -14.75 18.31 5.96
CA PRO A 209 -14.75 19.49 5.09
C PRO A 209 -13.68 19.34 3.98
N ASN A 210 -13.97 19.73 2.74
CA ASN A 210 -13.06 19.57 1.60
C ASN A 210 -12.56 18.13 1.44
N GLY A 211 -13.49 17.15 1.55
CA GLY A 211 -13.18 15.71 1.57
C GLY A 211 -13.62 14.95 0.32
N LYS A 212 -14.08 15.62 -0.72
CA LYS A 212 -14.61 14.97 -1.94
C LYS A 212 -13.55 14.18 -2.67
N SER A 213 -13.89 12.95 -3.06
CA SER A 213 -13.06 12.05 -3.85
C SER A 213 -13.83 11.54 -5.06
N ILE A 214 -13.19 11.50 -6.23
CA ILE A 214 -13.77 10.94 -7.46
C ILE A 214 -12.66 10.20 -8.18
N LYS A 215 -12.94 8.94 -8.62
CA LYS A 215 -11.99 8.14 -9.40
C LYS A 215 -12.72 7.43 -10.54
N ASN A 216 -12.09 7.37 -11.69
CA ASN A 216 -12.55 6.58 -12.82
C ASN A 216 -11.39 5.72 -13.31
N PHE A 217 -11.66 4.45 -13.56
CA PHE A 217 -10.67 3.49 -14.02
C PHE A 217 -11.17 2.72 -15.23
N TYR A 218 -10.27 2.50 -16.17
CA TYR A 218 -10.44 1.62 -17.33
C TYR A 218 -9.32 0.60 -17.28
N THR A 219 -9.65 -0.69 -17.29
CA THR A 219 -8.66 -1.76 -17.16
C THR A 219 -8.94 -2.86 -18.17
N ILE A 220 -7.90 -3.31 -18.85
CA ILE A 220 -7.94 -4.54 -19.66
C ILE A 220 -6.86 -5.46 -19.09
N ASN A 221 -7.27 -6.66 -18.71
CA ASN A 221 -6.38 -7.72 -18.24
C ASN A 221 -6.62 -8.98 -19.09
N GLY A 222 -5.55 -9.59 -19.58
CA GLY A 222 -5.67 -10.74 -20.45
C GLY A 222 -4.53 -11.74 -20.30
N GLU A 223 -4.87 -13.00 -20.55
CA GLU A 223 -3.94 -14.11 -20.64
C GLU A 223 -4.24 -14.90 -21.92
N PHE A 224 -3.21 -15.18 -22.74
CA PHE A 224 -3.32 -15.86 -24.02
C PHE A 224 -2.30 -17.00 -24.10
N LYS A 225 -2.75 -18.23 -24.20
CA LYS A 225 -1.92 -19.40 -24.44
C LYS A 225 -1.63 -19.48 -25.93
N LEU A 226 -0.40 -19.21 -26.34
CA LEU A 226 0.04 -19.35 -27.74
C LEU A 226 0.16 -20.82 -28.13
N ASN A 227 0.62 -21.63 -27.20
CA ASN A 227 0.73 -23.09 -27.31
C ASN A 227 0.88 -23.70 -25.91
N THR A 228 1.20 -24.97 -25.82
CA THR A 228 1.36 -25.68 -24.53
C THR A 228 2.54 -25.21 -23.68
N LYS A 229 3.48 -24.44 -24.27
CA LYS A 229 4.71 -23.98 -23.62
C LYS A 229 4.79 -22.46 -23.47
N GLN A 230 3.95 -21.70 -24.16
CA GLN A 230 4.09 -20.26 -24.20
C GLN A 230 2.76 -19.58 -23.92
N LYS A 231 2.85 -18.52 -23.11
CA LYS A 231 1.73 -17.70 -22.69
C LYS A 231 2.11 -16.23 -22.70
N ILE A 232 1.21 -15.40 -23.22
CA ILE A 232 1.30 -13.94 -23.14
C ILE A 232 0.33 -13.44 -22.08
N THR A 233 0.76 -12.50 -21.26
CA THR A 233 -0.09 -11.74 -20.34
C THR A 233 -0.12 -10.28 -20.76
N LEU A 234 -1.27 -9.66 -20.64
CA LEU A 234 -1.50 -8.23 -20.94
C LEU A 234 -2.18 -7.57 -19.75
N LEU A 235 -1.69 -6.44 -19.33
CA LEU A 235 -2.38 -5.51 -18.45
C LEU A 235 -2.28 -4.11 -19.05
N ALA A 236 -3.43 -3.47 -19.30
CA ALA A 236 -3.50 -2.06 -19.68
C ALA A 236 -4.47 -1.36 -18.74
N SER A 237 -4.10 -0.20 -18.23
CA SER A 237 -4.92 0.57 -17.31
C SER A 237 -4.82 2.06 -17.60
N HIS A 238 -5.95 2.75 -17.42
CA HIS A 238 -6.01 4.20 -17.40
C HIS A 238 -6.91 4.64 -16.25
N GLY A 239 -6.45 5.63 -15.49
CA GLY A 239 -7.19 6.17 -14.37
C GLY A 239 -7.14 7.68 -14.34
N ASN A 240 -8.20 8.30 -13.86
CA ASN A 240 -8.19 9.69 -13.44
C ASN A 240 -8.84 9.82 -12.07
N SER A 241 -8.28 10.64 -11.23
CA SER A 241 -8.77 10.86 -9.87
C SER A 241 -8.72 12.33 -9.47
N LEU A 242 -9.65 12.71 -8.60
CA LEU A 242 -9.67 13.95 -7.86
C LEU A 242 -9.83 13.61 -6.39
N GLU A 243 -8.87 14.01 -5.58
CA GLU A 243 -8.89 13.89 -4.11
C GLU A 243 -8.81 15.28 -3.50
N GLN A 244 -9.85 15.74 -2.82
CA GLN A 244 -9.79 16.91 -1.97
C GLN A 244 -9.16 16.54 -0.63
N VAL A 245 -8.46 17.47 -0.02
CA VAL A 245 -7.66 17.23 1.19
C VAL A 245 -8.09 18.20 2.28
N SER A 246 -8.65 17.68 3.35
CA SER A 246 -9.05 18.46 4.53
C SER A 246 -7.86 18.96 5.35
N GLY A 247 -6.72 18.28 5.23
CA GLY A 247 -5.56 18.49 6.08
C GLY A 247 -5.75 17.90 7.49
N GLN A 248 -4.73 18.02 8.31
CA GLN A 248 -4.71 17.54 9.69
C GLN A 248 -5.30 18.58 10.66
N ILE A 249 -5.80 18.12 11.79
CA ILE A 249 -6.32 18.94 12.87
C ILE A 249 -5.48 18.78 14.14
N SER A 250 -5.74 19.62 15.13
CA SER A 250 -5.06 19.60 16.42
C SER A 250 -5.47 18.37 17.25
N TYR A 251 -4.60 17.94 18.16
CA TYR A 251 -4.88 16.86 19.09
C TYR A 251 -6.11 17.15 19.96
N ASP A 252 -6.25 18.41 20.41
CA ASP A 252 -7.37 18.84 21.22
C ASP A 252 -8.67 18.80 20.42
N ASP A 253 -8.68 19.31 19.19
CA ASP A 253 -9.85 19.25 18.32
C ASP A 253 -10.25 17.80 18.03
N TYR A 254 -9.27 16.93 17.79
CA TYR A 254 -9.51 15.51 17.56
C TYR A 254 -10.26 14.84 18.73
N TYR A 255 -9.82 15.06 19.98
CA TYR A 255 -10.47 14.46 21.15
C TYR A 255 -11.77 15.15 21.54
N ASN A 256 -11.95 16.40 21.20
CA ASN A 256 -13.22 17.13 21.37
C ASN A 256 -14.24 16.85 20.27
N GLY A 257 -13.85 16.05 19.24
CA GLY A 257 -14.71 15.72 18.09
C GLY A 257 -14.99 16.91 17.17
N ILE A 258 -14.11 17.91 17.18
CA ILE A 258 -14.19 19.11 16.34
C ILE A 258 -13.35 18.87 15.09
N ASP A 259 -13.98 18.83 13.91
CA ASP A 259 -13.26 18.69 12.64
C ASP A 259 -13.73 19.73 11.62
N ASN A 260 -13.08 20.87 11.65
CA ASN A 260 -13.24 21.93 10.65
C ASN A 260 -12.22 21.83 9.51
N GLY A 261 -11.39 20.77 9.53
CA GLY A 261 -10.23 20.63 8.65
C GLY A 261 -9.11 21.63 8.99
N ASN A 262 -8.00 21.51 8.27
CA ASN A 262 -6.90 22.47 8.41
C ASN A 262 -7.22 23.76 7.66
N PHE A 263 -7.18 24.89 8.36
CA PHE A 263 -7.54 26.20 7.82
C PHE A 263 -6.86 26.52 6.48
N SER A 264 -5.56 26.28 6.37
CA SER A 264 -4.80 26.58 5.14
C SER A 264 -5.21 25.69 3.97
N TYR A 265 -5.52 24.41 4.24
CA TYR A 265 -6.00 23.47 3.21
C TYR A 265 -7.42 23.83 2.74
N ILE A 266 -8.32 24.09 3.69
CA ILE A 266 -9.72 24.45 3.38
C ILE A 266 -9.77 25.76 2.59
N ARG A 267 -9.08 26.80 3.06
CA ARG A 267 -9.06 28.11 2.40
C ARG A 267 -8.53 28.09 0.97
N ARG A 268 -7.60 27.18 0.66
CA ARG A 268 -7.00 27.03 -0.67
C ARG A 268 -7.73 26.02 -1.55
N GLY A 269 -8.76 25.34 -1.02
CA GLY A 269 -9.41 24.24 -1.73
C GLY A 269 -8.41 23.16 -2.11
N ALA A 270 -7.57 22.75 -1.13
CA ALA A 270 -6.50 21.80 -1.34
C ALA A 270 -7.00 20.50 -1.99
N LYS A 271 -6.30 20.06 -3.00
CA LYS A 271 -6.69 18.88 -3.81
C LYS A 271 -5.50 18.32 -4.57
N THR A 272 -5.61 17.08 -4.96
CA THR A 272 -4.72 16.44 -5.93
C THR A 272 -5.57 15.83 -7.05
N LYS A 273 -5.19 16.08 -8.28
CA LYS A 273 -5.70 15.39 -9.45
C LYS A 273 -4.59 14.49 -9.97
N PHE A 274 -4.91 13.25 -10.26
CA PHE A 274 -4.01 12.33 -10.94
C PHE A 274 -4.62 11.88 -12.26
N VAL A 275 -3.76 11.68 -13.26
CA VAL A 275 -4.06 10.93 -14.47
C VAL A 275 -2.94 9.93 -14.65
N THR A 276 -3.27 8.66 -14.70
CA THR A 276 -2.31 7.58 -14.87
C THR A 276 -2.66 6.72 -16.04
N SER A 277 -1.65 6.20 -16.68
CA SER A 277 -1.78 5.19 -17.73
C SER A 277 -0.65 4.19 -17.60
N GLY A 278 -0.97 2.92 -17.72
CA GLY A 278 0.01 1.84 -17.65
C GLY A 278 -0.29 0.74 -18.66
N VAL A 279 0.77 0.14 -19.19
CA VAL A 279 0.69 -1.07 -20.00
C VAL A 279 1.85 -1.97 -19.66
N GLY A 280 1.57 -3.27 -19.52
CA GLY A 280 2.57 -4.30 -19.36
C GLY A 280 2.22 -5.52 -20.19
N VAL A 281 3.23 -6.06 -20.86
CA VAL A 281 3.14 -7.29 -21.63
C VAL A 281 4.15 -8.27 -21.07
N GLY A 282 3.65 -9.42 -20.64
CA GLY A 282 4.47 -10.53 -20.13
C GLY A 282 4.50 -11.68 -21.10
N HIS A 283 5.65 -12.32 -21.24
CA HIS A 283 5.82 -13.59 -21.94
C HIS A 283 6.32 -14.63 -20.94
N ILE A 284 5.60 -15.73 -20.82
CA ILE A 284 5.96 -16.88 -20.00
C ILE A 284 6.25 -18.02 -20.94
N TRP A 285 7.44 -18.61 -20.83
CA TRP A 285 7.93 -19.66 -21.72
C TRP A 285 8.50 -20.83 -20.94
N ASP A 286 7.85 -21.98 -21.03
CA ASP A 286 8.36 -23.26 -20.56
C ASP A 286 9.32 -23.83 -21.63
N ILE A 287 10.58 -23.37 -21.60
CA ILE A 287 11.63 -23.71 -22.58
C ILE A 287 11.84 -25.23 -22.58
N SER A 288 11.90 -25.83 -21.41
CA SER A 288 11.91 -27.26 -21.18
C SER A 288 11.13 -27.63 -19.92
N LYS A 289 11.03 -28.92 -19.59
CA LYS A 289 10.42 -29.40 -18.34
C LYS A 289 11.08 -28.78 -17.09
N ASN A 290 12.36 -28.45 -17.20
CA ASN A 290 13.18 -28.01 -16.07
C ASN A 290 13.58 -26.52 -16.15
N PHE A 291 13.29 -25.86 -17.27
CA PHE A 291 13.74 -24.48 -17.49
C PHE A 291 12.62 -23.63 -18.03
N LYS A 292 12.32 -22.54 -17.28
CA LYS A 292 11.25 -21.62 -17.56
C LYS A 292 11.78 -20.18 -17.55
N ASN A 293 11.26 -19.34 -18.44
CA ASN A 293 11.48 -17.90 -18.44
C ASN A 293 10.15 -17.15 -18.26
N SER A 294 10.20 -16.04 -17.54
CA SER A 294 9.12 -15.06 -17.46
C SER A 294 9.70 -13.67 -17.67
N THR A 295 9.34 -13.02 -18.76
CA THR A 295 9.80 -11.67 -19.10
C THR A 295 8.60 -10.74 -19.23
N THR A 296 8.66 -9.60 -18.56
CA THR A 296 7.63 -8.53 -18.62
C THR A 296 8.29 -7.23 -19.05
N VAL A 297 7.73 -6.58 -20.04
CA VAL A 297 8.06 -5.22 -20.47
C VAL A 297 6.91 -4.31 -20.07
N PHE A 298 7.20 -3.14 -19.55
CA PHE A 298 6.16 -2.27 -19.04
C PHE A 298 6.47 -0.78 -19.25
N TYR A 299 5.39 -0.02 -19.29
CA TYR A 299 5.36 1.43 -19.24
C TYR A 299 4.27 1.87 -18.26
N SER A 300 4.55 2.87 -17.46
CA SER A 300 3.57 3.60 -16.66
C SER A 300 3.87 5.10 -16.73
N GLY A 301 2.83 5.91 -16.73
CA GLY A 301 2.97 7.36 -16.72
C GLY A 301 1.94 7.97 -15.78
N THR A 302 2.40 8.82 -14.86
CA THR A 302 1.55 9.56 -13.94
C THR A 302 1.74 11.04 -14.15
N THR A 303 0.63 11.78 -14.28
CA THR A 303 0.63 13.25 -14.17
C THR A 303 -0.21 13.63 -12.96
N SER A 304 0.24 14.62 -12.20
CA SER A 304 -0.55 15.17 -11.11
C SER A 304 -0.54 16.69 -11.11
N ASP A 305 -1.67 17.25 -10.65
CA ASP A 305 -1.85 18.67 -10.35
C ASP A 305 -2.32 18.77 -8.91
N ARG A 306 -1.46 19.32 -8.06
CA ARG A 306 -1.67 19.36 -6.62
C ARG A 306 -1.70 20.80 -6.11
N VAL A 307 -2.71 21.11 -5.30
CA VAL A 307 -2.79 22.31 -4.48
C VAL A 307 -2.72 21.89 -3.01
N ALA A 308 -1.71 22.36 -2.29
CA ALA A 308 -1.52 22.12 -0.86
C ALA A 308 -1.62 23.43 -0.07
N ALA A 309 -1.33 23.38 1.23
CA ALA A 309 -1.42 24.56 2.12
C ALA A 309 -0.50 25.71 1.71
N GLY A 310 0.75 25.44 1.35
CA GLY A 310 1.78 26.46 1.09
C GLY A 310 2.22 26.59 -0.36
N ALA A 311 1.87 25.63 -1.21
CA ALA A 311 2.33 25.56 -2.59
C ALA A 311 1.38 24.78 -3.48
N SER A 312 1.51 24.93 -4.79
CA SER A 312 1.00 23.98 -5.76
C SER A 312 2.15 23.33 -6.54
N GLU A 313 1.86 22.16 -7.09
CA GLU A 313 2.85 21.36 -7.81
C GLU A 313 2.19 20.72 -9.03
N THR A 314 2.87 20.77 -10.15
CA THR A 314 2.59 19.91 -11.30
C THR A 314 3.71 18.90 -11.45
N TYR A 315 3.32 17.66 -11.68
CA TYR A 315 4.23 16.53 -11.75
C TYR A 315 3.88 15.66 -12.94
N SER A 316 4.89 15.25 -13.69
CA SER A 316 4.77 14.26 -14.76
C SER A 316 5.91 13.27 -14.68
N ALA A 317 5.61 11.98 -14.60
CA ALA A 317 6.61 10.93 -14.40
C ALA A 317 6.28 9.67 -15.24
N PRO A 318 6.71 9.62 -16.49
CA PRO A 318 6.80 8.37 -17.22
C PRO A 318 7.89 7.46 -16.60
N ASN A 319 7.55 6.18 -16.44
CA ASN A 319 8.43 5.13 -15.97
C ASN A 319 8.32 3.92 -16.91
N TYR A 320 9.43 3.33 -17.30
CA TYR A 320 9.46 2.17 -18.19
C TYR A 320 10.61 1.26 -17.86
N GLY A 321 10.46 0.02 -18.21
CA GLY A 321 11.46 -0.98 -17.92
C GLY A 321 11.07 -2.39 -18.32
N PHE A 322 11.88 -3.31 -17.90
CA PHE A 322 11.61 -4.73 -18.06
C PHE A 322 12.14 -5.53 -16.89
N ARG A 323 11.51 -6.67 -16.65
CA ARG A 323 11.90 -7.68 -15.68
C ARG A 323 11.94 -9.03 -16.38
N SER A 324 13.04 -9.77 -16.25
CA SER A 324 13.19 -11.13 -16.79
C SER A 324 13.69 -12.06 -15.70
N VAL A 325 12.98 -13.17 -15.52
CA VAL A 325 13.25 -14.17 -14.48
C VAL A 325 13.37 -15.54 -15.14
N PHE A 326 14.40 -16.26 -14.81
CA PHE A 326 14.65 -17.63 -15.24
C PHE A 326 14.56 -18.55 -14.03
N ASN A 327 13.83 -19.65 -14.19
CA ASN A 327 13.69 -20.70 -13.20
C ASN A 327 14.24 -22.00 -13.77
N PHE A 328 15.17 -22.61 -13.07
CA PHE A 328 15.74 -23.89 -13.40
C PHE A 328 15.52 -24.87 -12.25
N THR A 329 14.96 -26.05 -12.54
CA THR A 329 14.73 -27.10 -11.53
C THR A 329 15.44 -28.37 -11.98
N LYS A 330 16.22 -28.98 -11.10
CA LYS A 330 16.88 -30.24 -11.33
C LYS A 330 16.74 -31.15 -10.11
N GLU A 331 16.37 -32.38 -10.35
CA GLU A 331 16.38 -33.42 -9.31
C GLU A 331 17.52 -34.38 -9.57
N PHE A 332 18.26 -34.73 -8.54
CA PHE A 332 19.37 -35.67 -8.58
C PHE A 332 19.46 -36.41 -7.23
N ASN A 333 19.38 -37.75 -7.29
CA ASN A 333 19.34 -38.60 -6.10
C ASN A 333 18.33 -38.09 -5.06
N ASP A 334 18.80 -37.79 -3.84
CA ASP A 334 18.01 -37.32 -2.73
C ASP A 334 17.84 -35.79 -2.73
N PHE A 335 18.36 -35.08 -3.69
CA PHE A 335 18.31 -33.62 -3.76
C PHE A 335 17.40 -33.10 -4.86
N LYS A 336 16.80 -31.96 -4.59
CA LYS A 336 16.12 -31.10 -5.57
C LYS A 336 16.73 -29.71 -5.52
N SER A 337 17.32 -29.26 -6.62
CA SER A 337 17.83 -27.90 -6.82
C SER A 337 16.80 -27.10 -7.60
N GLN A 338 16.53 -25.88 -7.12
CA GLN A 338 15.69 -24.89 -7.77
C GLN A 338 16.43 -23.56 -7.79
N THR A 339 16.93 -23.19 -8.95
CA THR A 339 17.64 -21.94 -9.17
C THR A 339 16.70 -20.93 -9.80
N GLU A 340 16.60 -19.75 -9.20
CA GLU A 340 15.91 -18.61 -9.78
C GLU A 340 16.91 -17.47 -9.95
N PHE A 341 17.06 -16.93 -11.16
CA PHE A 341 17.92 -15.80 -11.43
C PHE A 341 17.28 -14.84 -12.41
N GLY A 342 17.64 -13.59 -12.35
CA GLY A 342 17.03 -12.61 -13.24
C GLY A 342 17.53 -11.18 -13.01
N LEU A 343 16.85 -10.30 -13.68
CA LEU A 343 17.12 -8.87 -13.59
C LEU A 343 15.84 -8.05 -13.75
N GLU A 344 15.85 -6.87 -13.17
CA GLU A 344 14.86 -5.82 -13.34
C GLU A 344 15.58 -4.49 -13.60
N ILE A 345 15.25 -3.84 -14.69
CA ILE A 345 15.81 -2.54 -15.06
C ILE A 345 14.67 -1.57 -15.31
N GLN A 346 14.75 -0.40 -14.67
CA GLN A 346 13.76 0.65 -14.78
C GLN A 346 14.43 2.01 -14.98
N GLN A 347 13.76 2.86 -15.73
CA GLN A 347 14.10 4.27 -15.87
C GLN A 347 12.84 5.13 -15.76
N SER A 348 12.89 6.20 -14.97
CA SER A 348 11.85 7.22 -14.96
C SER A 348 12.40 8.59 -15.32
N ARG A 349 11.57 9.39 -16.00
CA ARG A 349 11.85 10.80 -16.33
C ARG A 349 10.74 11.64 -15.75
N SER A 350 11.05 12.51 -14.80
CA SER A 350 10.02 13.33 -14.16
C SER A 350 10.26 14.79 -14.44
N LEU A 351 9.18 15.53 -14.63
CA LEU A 351 9.16 16.99 -14.64
C LEU A 351 8.35 17.46 -13.46
N ILE A 352 8.90 18.34 -12.63
CA ILE A 352 8.27 18.87 -11.43
C ILE A 352 8.38 20.38 -11.44
N SER A 353 7.21 21.06 -11.45
CA SER A 353 7.11 22.50 -11.26
C SER A 353 6.45 22.79 -9.93
N ASN A 354 7.11 23.54 -9.08
CA ASN A 354 6.56 23.98 -7.81
C ASN A 354 6.26 25.48 -7.87
N TYR A 355 5.05 25.84 -7.44
CA TYR A 355 4.57 27.21 -7.37
C TYR A 355 4.31 27.58 -5.91
N ARG A 356 4.82 28.73 -5.47
CA ARG A 356 4.62 29.22 -4.09
C ARG A 356 3.45 30.19 -4.05
N PHE A 357 2.71 30.12 -2.97
CA PHE A 357 1.67 31.08 -2.66
C PHE A 357 2.26 32.24 -1.86
N LYS A 358 1.80 33.49 -2.12
CA LYS A 358 2.12 34.62 -1.26
C LYS A 358 1.55 34.39 0.12
N SER A 359 2.30 34.73 1.16
CA SER A 359 1.75 34.81 2.51
C SER A 359 0.65 35.86 2.53
N VAL A 360 -0.53 35.48 2.96
CA VAL A 360 -1.71 36.37 3.02
C VAL A 360 -2.13 36.46 4.46
N LYS A 361 -2.28 37.67 4.98
CA LYS A 361 -2.86 37.89 6.30
C LYS A 361 -4.27 37.28 6.35
N ILE A 362 -4.69 36.82 7.52
CA ILE A 362 -6.00 36.16 7.72
C ILE A 362 -7.17 37.03 7.25
N THR A 363 -7.01 38.34 7.27
CA THR A 363 -7.99 39.34 6.85
C THR A 363 -8.12 39.57 5.36
N GLU A 364 -7.20 39.01 4.55
CA GLU A 364 -7.21 39.19 3.10
C GLU A 364 -7.92 38.05 2.38
N ALA A 365 -8.52 38.33 1.22
CA ALA A 365 -9.14 37.30 0.39
C ALA A 365 -8.11 36.22 0.00
N PRO A 366 -8.49 34.93 -0.06
CA PRO A 366 -7.54 33.88 -0.39
C PRO A 366 -7.02 34.05 -1.82
N ILE A 367 -5.69 34.04 -1.96
CA ILE A 367 -5.06 33.97 -3.28
C ILE A 367 -5.09 32.50 -3.71
N LEU A 368 -5.97 32.20 -4.65
CA LEU A 368 -6.17 30.84 -5.16
C LEU A 368 -5.17 30.45 -6.24
N ARG A 369 -4.39 31.41 -6.76
CA ARG A 369 -3.41 31.18 -7.82
C ARG A 369 -1.98 31.31 -7.29
N PRO A 370 -1.05 30.49 -7.78
CA PRO A 370 0.37 30.66 -7.52
C PRO A 370 0.81 32.03 -8.04
N ILE A 371 1.71 32.70 -7.31
CA ILE A 371 2.17 34.05 -7.69
C ILE A 371 3.41 33.94 -8.56
N TYR A 372 4.24 32.96 -8.28
CA TYR A 372 5.46 32.71 -9.03
C TYR A 372 5.84 31.25 -8.95
N GLU A 373 6.55 30.79 -9.95
CA GLU A 373 7.16 29.47 -9.98
C GLU A 373 8.37 29.47 -9.03
N GLY A 374 8.38 28.51 -8.10
CA GLY A 374 9.43 28.40 -7.10
C GLY A 374 10.60 27.50 -7.53
N SER A 375 10.31 26.50 -8.38
CA SER A 375 11.33 25.63 -8.96
C SER A 375 10.76 24.86 -10.15
N TYR A 376 11.63 24.55 -11.12
CA TYR A 376 11.30 23.69 -12.24
C TYR A 376 12.46 22.73 -12.49
N PHE A 377 12.22 21.46 -12.20
CA PHE A 377 13.23 20.42 -12.27
C PHE A 377 12.85 19.31 -13.23
N LYS A 378 13.82 18.79 -13.92
CA LYS A 378 13.77 17.53 -14.64
C LYS A 378 14.61 16.51 -13.88
N TYR A 379 14.04 15.35 -13.62
CA TYR A 379 14.74 14.22 -13.01
C TYR A 379 14.86 13.06 -13.99
N LEU A 380 16.00 12.39 -13.94
CA LEU A 380 16.23 11.10 -14.56
C LEU A 380 16.64 10.12 -13.48
N ASN A 381 15.79 9.14 -13.20
CA ASN A 381 16.07 8.09 -12.23
C ASN A 381 16.30 6.76 -12.95
N ASN A 382 17.32 6.02 -12.53
CA ASN A 382 17.63 4.69 -13.04
C ASN A 382 17.76 3.73 -11.88
N GLN A 383 17.18 2.55 -12.02
CA GLN A 383 17.29 1.46 -11.09
C GLN A 383 17.59 0.16 -11.82
N SER A 384 18.58 -0.59 -11.32
CA SER A 384 18.91 -1.94 -11.81
C SER A 384 19.01 -2.87 -10.63
N ASN A 385 18.40 -4.05 -10.77
CA ASN A 385 18.47 -5.13 -9.81
C ASN A 385 18.82 -6.43 -10.55
N TYR A 386 19.89 -7.09 -10.14
CA TYR A 386 20.31 -8.41 -10.61
C TYR A 386 20.24 -9.37 -9.45
N PHE A 387 19.63 -10.52 -9.60
CA PHE A 387 19.46 -11.45 -8.50
C PHE A 387 19.64 -12.91 -8.91
N ALA A 388 20.08 -13.70 -7.94
CA ALA A 388 20.10 -15.15 -8.03
C ALA A 388 19.75 -15.77 -6.68
N VAL A 389 18.94 -16.81 -6.70
CA VAL A 389 18.53 -17.58 -5.51
C VAL A 389 18.63 -19.06 -5.85
N GLU A 390 19.28 -19.82 -4.99
CA GLU A 390 19.31 -21.27 -5.02
C GLU A 390 18.55 -21.84 -3.84
N LYS A 391 17.68 -22.82 -4.10
CA LYS A 391 16.97 -23.62 -3.10
C LYS A 391 17.37 -25.06 -3.27
N LEU A 392 18.13 -25.58 -2.35
CA LEU A 392 18.55 -26.99 -2.33
C LEU A 392 17.75 -27.76 -1.28
N THR A 393 16.86 -28.63 -1.73
CA THR A 393 16.05 -29.49 -0.86
C THR A 393 16.63 -30.88 -0.76
N TYR A 394 16.92 -31.35 0.47
CA TYR A 394 17.23 -32.73 0.77
C TYR A 394 15.90 -33.49 1.02
N LYS A 395 15.47 -34.26 0.02
CA LYS A 395 14.15 -34.89 -0.04
C LYS A 395 13.86 -35.85 1.12
N PRO A 396 14.80 -36.70 1.60
CA PRO A 396 14.50 -37.65 2.68
C PRO A 396 14.07 -36.98 3.99
N TRP A 397 14.49 -35.75 4.22
CA TRP A 397 14.16 -35.01 5.42
C TRP A 397 13.24 -33.81 5.18
N ASP A 398 12.80 -33.57 3.94
CA ASP A 398 12.11 -32.33 3.57
C ASP A 398 12.79 -31.07 4.15
N LEU A 399 14.12 -31.06 4.05
CA LEU A 399 14.96 -29.98 4.56
C LEU A 399 15.48 -29.16 3.39
N MET A 400 15.14 -27.86 3.35
CA MET A 400 15.55 -26.94 2.31
C MET A 400 16.53 -25.91 2.85
N PHE A 401 17.61 -25.71 2.10
CA PHE A 401 18.55 -24.61 2.29
C PHE A 401 18.35 -23.61 1.14
N LEU A 402 18.26 -22.33 1.49
CA LEU A 402 18.17 -21.25 0.53
C LEU A 402 19.39 -20.33 0.69
N ALA A 403 20.02 -20.00 -0.43
CA ALA A 403 21.03 -18.96 -0.53
C ALA A 403 20.69 -18.03 -1.69
N GLY A 404 20.58 -16.76 -1.42
CA GLY A 404 20.23 -15.73 -2.40
C GLY A 404 21.14 -14.51 -2.29
N LEU A 405 21.33 -13.85 -3.42
CA LEU A 405 22.06 -12.58 -3.50
C LEU A 405 21.37 -11.69 -4.53
N SER A 406 21.18 -10.41 -4.20
CA SER A 406 20.91 -9.42 -5.22
C SER A 406 21.94 -8.29 -5.21
N LEU A 407 22.17 -7.75 -6.40
CA LEU A 407 23.05 -6.62 -6.66
C LEU A 407 22.18 -5.48 -7.18
N ASN A 408 22.17 -4.39 -6.45
CA ASN A 408 21.25 -3.29 -6.67
C ASN A 408 22.01 -2.00 -6.91
N GLN A 409 21.61 -1.24 -7.93
CA GLN A 409 22.18 0.06 -8.25
C GLN A 409 21.09 1.07 -8.53
N ILE A 410 21.20 2.24 -7.91
CA ILE A 410 20.32 3.38 -8.12
C ILE A 410 21.18 4.59 -8.49
N SER A 411 20.71 5.37 -9.45
CA SER A 411 21.27 6.66 -9.77
C SER A 411 20.18 7.63 -10.18
N TYR A 412 20.41 8.91 -9.94
CA TYR A 412 19.54 9.95 -10.43
C TYR A 412 20.32 11.23 -10.81
N THR A 413 19.76 11.97 -11.76
CA THR A 413 20.16 13.33 -12.09
C THR A 413 18.98 14.26 -11.92
N ARG A 414 19.24 15.46 -11.46
CA ARG A 414 18.30 16.56 -11.44
C ARG A 414 18.89 17.71 -12.25
N ASP A 415 18.18 18.12 -13.29
CA ASP A 415 18.50 19.31 -14.07
C ASP A 415 17.61 20.46 -13.57
N ASP A 416 18.23 21.55 -13.16
CA ASP A 416 17.54 22.79 -12.83
C ASP A 416 17.24 23.53 -14.13
N LEU A 417 15.97 23.57 -14.51
CA LEU A 417 15.52 24.20 -15.74
C LEU A 417 15.30 25.73 -15.60
N PHE A 418 15.40 26.23 -14.37
CA PHE A 418 15.27 27.63 -14.03
C PHE A 418 16.61 28.37 -13.93
N SER A 419 17.71 27.65 -13.83
CA SER A 419 19.02 28.25 -13.69
C SER A 419 19.46 28.93 -15.01
N LEU A 420 19.20 30.22 -15.13
CA LEU A 420 19.69 31.10 -16.19
C LEU A 420 20.59 32.16 -15.54
N PRO A 421 21.89 31.86 -15.34
CA PRO A 421 22.82 32.80 -14.70
C PRO A 421 22.89 34.12 -15.48
N GLY A 422 22.75 35.23 -14.77
CA GLY A 422 22.93 36.59 -15.33
C GLY A 422 21.71 37.16 -16.05
N LEU A 423 20.60 36.41 -16.18
CA LEU A 423 19.43 36.92 -16.91
C LEU A 423 18.53 37.86 -16.08
N PHE A 424 18.58 37.76 -14.76
CA PHE A 424 17.73 38.51 -13.83
C PHE A 424 18.56 39.09 -12.68
N VAL A 425 19.34 40.14 -12.97
CA VAL A 425 20.07 40.88 -11.93
C VAL A 425 19.19 42.03 -11.41
N VAL A 426 18.75 41.95 -10.15
CA VAL A 426 18.00 43.00 -9.49
C VAL A 426 18.86 43.56 -8.34
N ASN A 427 19.14 44.85 -8.35
CA ASN A 427 19.98 45.52 -7.36
C ASN A 427 21.37 44.89 -7.16
N GLY A 428 22.02 44.45 -8.25
CA GLY A 428 23.33 43.80 -8.19
C GLY A 428 23.31 42.36 -7.62
N LYS A 429 22.14 41.80 -7.34
CA LYS A 429 21.96 40.41 -6.95
C LYS A 429 21.32 39.65 -8.09
N ASP A 430 21.99 38.59 -8.53
CA ASP A 430 21.41 37.64 -9.47
C ASP A 430 20.41 36.75 -8.70
N LEU A 431 19.10 36.89 -9.00
CA LEU A 431 18.03 36.16 -8.33
C LEU A 431 18.00 34.68 -8.70
N TYR A 432 18.66 34.27 -9.79
CA TYR A 432 18.66 32.90 -10.32
C TYR A 432 20.06 32.29 -10.44
N ASN A 433 21.04 32.81 -9.69
CA ASN A 433 22.45 32.46 -9.80
C ASN A 433 22.81 31.07 -9.26
N LYS A 434 21.91 30.41 -8.53
CA LYS A 434 22.22 29.12 -7.94
C LYS A 434 21.69 27.99 -8.82
N ASN A 435 22.59 27.39 -9.59
CA ASN A 435 22.29 26.15 -10.30
C ASN A 435 22.12 25.01 -9.28
N LEU A 436 20.93 24.45 -9.21
CA LEU A 436 20.56 23.35 -8.33
C LEU A 436 20.62 21.99 -9.03
N SER A 437 21.22 21.93 -10.22
CA SER A 437 21.46 20.66 -10.90
C SER A 437 22.38 19.78 -10.07
N PHE A 438 22.06 18.49 -10.02
CA PHE A 438 22.71 17.55 -9.12
C PHE A 438 22.65 16.14 -9.72
N SER A 439 23.70 15.36 -9.54
CA SER A 439 23.76 13.97 -9.95
C SER A 439 24.33 13.12 -8.83
N LYS A 440 23.69 11.99 -8.56
CA LYS A 440 24.19 11.01 -7.58
C LYS A 440 24.04 9.60 -8.13
N LYS A 441 25.09 8.83 -7.99
CA LYS A 441 25.11 7.40 -8.23
C LYS A 441 25.52 6.74 -6.92
N PHE A 442 24.67 5.86 -6.39
CA PHE A 442 25.00 5.06 -5.21
C PHE A 442 25.88 3.88 -5.63
N ASP A 443 26.70 3.43 -4.71
CA ASP A 443 27.50 2.22 -4.90
C ASP A 443 26.60 1.01 -5.14
N LEU A 444 27.16 -0.02 -5.77
CA LEU A 444 26.49 -1.29 -5.94
C LEU A 444 26.26 -1.95 -4.57
N VAL A 445 24.99 -2.13 -4.21
CA VAL A 445 24.63 -2.72 -2.91
C VAL A 445 24.31 -4.20 -3.11
N ALA A 446 25.05 -5.05 -2.39
CA ALA A 446 24.76 -6.48 -2.30
C ALA A 446 23.86 -6.76 -1.10
N THR A 447 22.76 -7.50 -1.35
CA THR A 447 21.81 -7.89 -0.29
C THR A 447 21.65 -9.42 -0.26
N PRO A 448 22.33 -10.09 0.68
CA PRO A 448 22.24 -11.53 0.84
C PRO A 448 20.94 -11.96 1.52
N HIS A 449 20.53 -13.20 1.23
CA HIS A 449 19.42 -13.87 1.88
C HIS A 449 19.77 -15.34 2.08
N PHE A 450 19.69 -15.82 3.31
CA PHE A 450 19.91 -17.21 3.69
C PHE A 450 18.70 -17.73 4.47
N ALA A 451 18.30 -18.97 4.22
CA ALA A 451 17.26 -19.59 5.02
C ALA A 451 17.44 -21.10 5.12
N VAL A 452 16.94 -21.65 6.22
CA VAL A 452 16.75 -23.07 6.43
C VAL A 452 15.27 -23.32 6.70
N GLN A 453 14.66 -24.20 5.91
CA GLN A 453 13.26 -24.55 6.04
C GLN A 453 13.13 -26.07 6.21
N LYS A 454 12.38 -26.48 7.23
CA LYS A 454 12.02 -27.88 7.48
C LYS A 454 10.52 -28.05 7.35
N SER A 455 10.10 -28.91 6.44
CA SER A 455 8.71 -29.38 6.41
C SER A 455 8.59 -30.64 7.25
N TRP A 456 7.55 -30.73 8.09
CA TRP A 456 7.24 -31.86 8.92
C TRP A 456 5.74 -32.04 8.99
N TYR A 457 5.23 -33.11 8.36
CA TYR A 457 3.81 -33.26 8.08
C TYR A 457 3.24 -32.00 7.40
N ASN A 458 2.18 -31.43 7.97
CA ASN A 458 1.54 -30.20 7.48
C ASN A 458 2.12 -28.92 8.09
N GLN A 459 3.30 -29.00 8.72
CA GLN A 459 3.98 -27.89 9.38
C GLN A 459 5.22 -27.47 8.61
N ILE A 460 5.51 -26.17 8.60
CA ILE A 460 6.73 -25.61 8.01
C ILE A 460 7.40 -24.74 9.06
N PHE A 461 8.63 -25.09 9.38
CA PHE A 461 9.54 -24.30 10.24
C PHE A 461 10.53 -23.59 9.35
N ASN A 462 10.70 -22.29 9.54
CA ASN A 462 11.62 -21.50 8.76
C ASN A 462 12.46 -20.60 9.67
N LEU A 463 13.77 -20.58 9.43
CA LEU A 463 14.71 -19.63 10.02
C LEU A 463 15.41 -18.93 8.87
N SER A 464 15.33 -17.61 8.80
CA SER A 464 15.95 -16.83 7.73
C SER A 464 16.75 -15.64 8.26
N TYR A 465 17.77 -15.29 7.48
CA TYR A 465 18.53 -14.05 7.57
C TYR A 465 18.45 -13.34 6.24
N SER A 466 18.09 -12.06 6.23
CA SER A 466 18.00 -11.26 5.02
C SER A 466 18.50 -9.83 5.24
N GLU A 467 19.07 -9.26 4.19
CA GLU A 467 19.45 -7.85 4.16
C GLU A 467 18.68 -7.09 3.07
N GLY A 468 18.39 -5.82 3.35
CA GLY A 468 17.78 -4.89 2.42
C GLY A 468 18.41 -3.51 2.56
N TYR A 469 18.11 -2.66 1.60
CA TYR A 469 18.55 -1.28 1.64
C TYR A 469 17.44 -0.37 1.09
N ASN A 470 17.56 0.90 1.43
CA ASN A 470 16.71 1.93 0.85
C ASN A 470 17.55 3.17 0.56
N ALA A 471 17.74 3.48 -0.71
CA ALA A 471 18.50 4.65 -1.12
C ALA A 471 17.65 5.92 -0.99
N PRO A 472 18.26 7.08 -0.66
CA PRO A 472 17.60 8.36 -0.78
C PRO A 472 17.05 8.55 -2.20
N THR A 473 15.86 9.09 -2.30
CA THR A 473 15.23 9.42 -3.60
C THR A 473 15.74 10.77 -4.10
N SER A 474 15.51 11.05 -5.38
CA SER A 474 15.80 12.37 -5.94
C SER A 474 15.05 13.50 -5.20
N ALA A 475 13.86 13.22 -4.68
CA ALA A 475 13.08 14.17 -3.89
C ALA A 475 13.66 14.43 -2.50
N THR A 476 14.21 13.41 -1.83
CA THR A 476 14.80 13.56 -0.48
C THR A 476 16.12 14.32 -0.51
N SER A 477 16.78 14.36 -1.66
CA SER A 477 18.05 15.07 -1.88
C SER A 477 17.90 16.56 -2.16
N PHE A 478 16.71 17.13 -1.90
CA PHE A 478 16.44 18.56 -2.06
C PHE A 478 15.70 19.11 -0.84
N ILE A 479 16.23 20.21 -0.29
CA ILE A 479 15.63 20.95 0.82
C ILE A 479 14.95 22.19 0.23
N SER A 480 13.67 22.06 -0.11
CA SER A 480 12.90 23.09 -0.80
C SER A 480 12.83 24.42 -0.02
N GLY A 481 12.73 24.35 1.31
CA GLY A 481 12.69 25.55 2.16
C GLY A 481 13.96 26.37 2.15
N LEU A 482 15.12 25.72 1.94
CA LEU A 482 16.42 26.38 1.87
C LEU A 482 16.92 26.57 0.43
N ASN A 483 16.21 26.03 -0.55
CA ASN A 483 16.66 25.97 -1.94
C ASN A 483 18.07 25.39 -2.06
N GLN A 484 18.31 24.21 -1.45
CA GLN A 484 19.62 23.57 -1.35
C GLN A 484 19.57 22.08 -1.69
N THR A 485 20.68 21.56 -2.21
CA THR A 485 20.90 20.12 -2.33
C THR A 485 21.20 19.51 -0.96
N ASN A 486 20.84 18.25 -0.78
CA ASN A 486 21.13 17.45 0.41
C ASN A 486 22.07 16.30 0.01
N ASP A 487 23.35 16.61 -0.12
CA ASP A 487 24.34 15.75 -0.77
C ASP A 487 24.86 14.63 0.14
N ASN A 488 24.69 14.79 1.46
CA ASN A 488 25.30 13.91 2.45
C ASN A 488 24.44 12.69 2.78
N LEU A 489 23.26 12.57 2.17
CA LEU A 489 22.42 11.41 2.44
C LEU A 489 23.04 10.12 1.91
N ILE A 490 23.07 9.10 2.76
CA ILE A 490 23.48 7.74 2.42
C ILE A 490 22.29 6.77 2.47
N ALA A 491 22.42 5.61 1.84
CA ALA A 491 21.41 4.59 1.87
C ALA A 491 21.27 3.98 3.27
N GLU A 492 20.06 3.89 3.78
CA GLU A 492 19.78 3.09 4.98
C GLU A 492 19.89 1.60 4.66
N LYS A 493 20.29 0.79 5.64
CA LYS A 493 20.46 -0.65 5.53
C LYS A 493 19.67 -1.36 6.62
N ALA A 494 18.96 -2.42 6.24
CA ALA A 494 18.20 -3.26 7.15
C ALA A 494 18.75 -4.68 7.16
N LYS A 495 18.88 -5.29 8.36
CA LYS A 495 19.24 -6.69 8.57
C LYS A 495 18.18 -7.35 9.42
N MET A 496 17.67 -8.49 8.99
CA MET A 496 16.60 -9.19 9.68
C MET A 496 16.94 -10.64 9.95
N TRP A 497 16.64 -11.08 11.17
CA TRP A 497 16.43 -12.46 11.52
C TRP A 497 14.94 -12.71 11.69
N ASP A 498 14.44 -13.79 11.10
CA ASP A 498 13.03 -14.20 11.21
C ASP A 498 12.96 -15.70 11.45
N PHE A 499 12.22 -16.08 12.50
CA PHE A 499 11.83 -17.46 12.74
C PHE A 499 10.32 -17.56 12.61
N SER A 500 9.84 -18.48 11.80
CA SER A 500 8.40 -18.69 11.62
C SER A 500 8.01 -20.15 11.61
N ILE A 501 6.81 -20.40 12.11
CA ILE A 501 6.13 -21.69 12.04
C ILE A 501 4.77 -21.43 11.41
N GLN A 502 4.40 -22.22 10.42
CA GLN A 502 3.11 -22.15 9.78
C GLN A 502 2.62 -23.54 9.39
N GLY A 503 1.33 -23.74 9.37
CA GLY A 503 0.80 -25.05 9.03
C GLY A 503 -0.71 -25.18 9.10
N LEU A 504 -1.16 -26.41 8.92
CA LEU A 504 -2.54 -26.82 9.00
C LEU A 504 -2.68 -27.87 10.10
N LEU A 505 -3.71 -27.74 10.94
CA LEU A 505 -4.06 -28.68 12.00
C LEU A 505 -5.51 -29.16 11.81
N ALA A 506 -5.91 -30.20 12.56
CA ALA A 506 -7.25 -30.74 12.61
C ALA A 506 -7.85 -30.99 11.22
N ASP A 507 -7.25 -31.91 10.48
CA ASP A 507 -7.66 -32.29 9.11
C ASP A 507 -7.81 -31.09 8.15
N THR A 508 -6.86 -30.15 8.25
CA THR A 508 -6.79 -28.93 7.43
C THR A 508 -7.84 -27.86 7.75
N SER A 509 -8.57 -27.98 8.86
CA SER A 509 -9.59 -27.01 9.28
C SER A 509 -9.02 -25.78 9.98
N ILE A 510 -7.83 -25.87 10.58
CA ILE A 510 -7.13 -24.78 11.26
C ILE A 510 -5.89 -24.42 10.44
N ASP A 511 -5.84 -23.18 9.99
CA ASP A 511 -4.66 -22.58 9.37
C ASP A 511 -4.02 -21.63 10.39
N TYR A 512 -2.71 -21.75 10.61
CA TYR A 512 -2.02 -20.87 11.56
C TYR A 512 -0.65 -20.47 11.03
N GLN A 513 -0.23 -19.30 11.48
CA GLN A 513 1.10 -18.78 11.27
C GLN A 513 1.58 -18.06 12.54
N PHE A 514 2.82 -18.28 12.90
CA PHE A 514 3.51 -17.62 14.00
C PHE A 514 4.88 -17.20 13.53
N SER A 515 5.31 -15.97 13.88
CA SER A 515 6.63 -15.46 13.54
C SER A 515 7.19 -14.61 14.67
N VAL A 516 8.49 -14.74 14.90
CA VAL A 516 9.30 -13.86 15.77
C VAL A 516 10.42 -13.29 14.93
N PHE A 517 10.59 -11.97 14.96
CA PHE A 517 11.57 -11.29 14.14
C PHE A 517 12.38 -10.25 14.92
N SER A 518 13.56 -9.96 14.40
CA SER A 518 14.42 -8.86 14.84
C SER A 518 15.04 -8.19 13.62
N ILE A 519 14.77 -6.88 13.47
CA ILE A 519 15.27 -6.06 12.36
C ILE A 519 16.13 -4.94 12.94
N GLY A 520 17.41 -4.89 12.56
CA GLY A 520 18.28 -3.76 12.82
C GLY A 520 18.36 -2.87 11.60
N ILE A 521 17.96 -1.61 11.71
CA ILE A 521 18.05 -0.59 10.66
C ILE A 521 19.16 0.37 11.02
N LYS A 522 20.15 0.54 10.11
CA LYS A 522 21.24 1.49 10.23
C LYS A 522 21.04 2.67 9.29
N ASP A 523 21.58 3.82 9.73
CA ASP A 523 21.52 5.06 8.95
C ASP A 523 20.08 5.42 8.53
N LYS A 524 19.14 5.28 9.46
CA LYS A 524 17.71 5.51 9.24
C LYS A 524 17.46 6.87 8.59
N LEU A 525 16.80 6.88 7.46
CA LEU A 525 16.35 8.09 6.79
C LEU A 525 15.07 8.60 7.46
N SER A 526 15.12 9.78 8.06
CA SER A 526 13.97 10.40 8.71
C SER A 526 13.76 11.82 8.20
N GLN A 527 12.49 12.21 8.09
CA GLN A 527 12.15 13.60 7.78
C GLN A 527 12.15 14.43 9.04
N LEU A 528 13.00 15.43 9.08
CA LEU A 528 13.15 16.38 10.17
C LEU A 528 12.63 17.75 9.79
N ARG A 529 12.54 18.62 10.78
CA ARG A 529 12.17 20.02 10.63
C ARG A 529 13.31 20.90 11.09
N GLY A 530 13.54 21.98 10.36
CA GLY A 530 14.40 23.09 10.73
C GLY A 530 13.65 24.40 10.64
N THR A 531 14.25 25.45 11.17
CA THR A 531 13.73 26.83 11.13
C THR A 531 14.77 27.73 10.52
N ILE A 532 14.37 28.54 9.54
CA ILE A 532 15.25 29.60 9.01
C ILE A 532 15.28 30.71 10.07
N ASN A 533 16.48 31.06 10.51
CA ASN A 533 16.65 32.18 11.44
C ASN A 533 16.44 33.50 10.71
N ASN A 534 15.19 33.89 10.53
CA ASN A 534 14.74 35.16 9.99
C ASN A 534 13.66 35.76 10.90
N ALA A 535 13.20 36.96 10.62
CA ALA A 535 12.17 37.64 11.40
C ALA A 535 10.85 36.86 11.54
N GLU A 536 10.59 35.90 10.61
CA GLU A 536 9.38 35.08 10.57
C GLU A 536 9.60 33.65 11.11
N ASN A 537 10.83 33.28 11.48
CA ASN A 537 11.19 31.91 11.89
C ASN A 537 10.59 30.84 10.96
N THR A 538 10.77 31.02 9.65
CA THR A 538 10.10 30.19 8.64
C THR A 538 10.52 28.71 8.76
N PRO A 539 9.58 27.79 8.98
CA PRO A 539 9.89 26.38 9.10
C PRO A 539 10.15 25.74 7.73
N TYR A 540 11.04 24.75 7.69
CA TYR A 540 11.27 23.90 6.56
C TYR A 540 11.45 22.44 6.97
N SER A 541 11.21 21.50 6.03
CA SER A 541 11.45 20.09 6.25
C SER A 541 12.63 19.62 5.42
N TYR A 542 13.42 18.70 5.96
CA TYR A 542 14.55 18.08 5.29
C TYR A 542 14.69 16.62 5.71
N TRP A 543 15.44 15.84 4.93
CA TRP A 543 15.76 14.46 5.25
C TRP A 543 17.18 14.36 5.82
N ALA A 544 17.38 13.46 6.76
CA ALA A 544 18.68 13.18 7.35
C ALA A 544 18.82 11.69 7.69
N ASN A 545 20.04 11.20 7.73
CA ASN A 545 20.33 9.94 8.38
C ASN A 545 20.45 10.21 9.88
N THR A 546 19.47 9.75 10.65
CA THR A 546 19.27 10.15 12.06
C THR A 546 19.85 9.16 13.06
N GLY A 547 20.34 8.01 12.61
CA GLY A 547 20.88 6.95 13.46
C GLY A 547 20.27 5.59 13.17
N ASN A 548 20.10 4.78 14.20
CA ASN A 548 19.69 3.40 14.06
C ASN A 548 18.31 3.15 14.70
N GLN A 549 17.71 2.03 14.33
CA GLN A 549 16.44 1.57 14.87
C GLN A 549 16.46 0.05 15.02
N GLU A 550 15.97 -0.47 16.13
CA GLU A 550 15.79 -1.89 16.39
C GLU A 550 14.32 -2.23 16.49
N ASN A 551 13.83 -3.10 15.61
CA ASN A 551 12.43 -3.56 15.57
C ASN A 551 12.38 -5.03 15.94
N LYS A 552 11.91 -5.37 17.13
CA LYS A 552 11.68 -6.73 17.60
C LYS A 552 10.19 -6.96 17.75
N GLY A 553 9.70 -8.09 17.27
CA GLY A 553 8.26 -8.33 17.34
C GLY A 553 7.86 -9.79 17.20
N LEU A 554 6.57 -9.99 17.46
CA LEU A 554 5.88 -11.26 17.36
C LEU A 554 4.61 -11.05 16.54
N GLU A 555 4.36 -11.96 15.63
CA GLU A 555 3.16 -11.98 14.78
C GLU A 555 2.49 -13.35 14.88
N MET A 556 1.18 -13.37 14.96
CA MET A 556 0.38 -14.58 14.97
C MET A 556 -0.88 -14.38 14.14
N SER A 557 -1.23 -15.34 13.31
CA SER A 557 -2.55 -15.46 12.68
C SER A 557 -3.07 -16.89 12.79
N VAL A 558 -4.35 -17.01 13.09
CA VAL A 558 -5.07 -18.29 13.19
C VAL A 558 -6.44 -18.12 12.56
N GLY A 559 -6.78 -19.03 11.66
CA GLY A 559 -8.11 -19.15 11.08
C GLY A 559 -8.64 -20.57 11.29
N TYR A 560 -9.92 -20.69 11.60
CA TYR A 560 -10.60 -21.98 11.73
C TYR A 560 -11.83 -22.03 10.85
N VAL A 561 -12.03 -23.13 10.18
CA VAL A 561 -13.20 -23.35 9.33
C VAL A 561 -13.97 -24.55 9.81
N TYR A 562 -15.10 -24.28 10.43
CA TYR A 562 -16.02 -25.32 10.88
C TYR A 562 -17.19 -25.44 9.90
N ARG A 563 -17.34 -26.64 9.30
CA ARG A 563 -18.43 -26.97 8.37
C ARG A 563 -19.48 -27.82 9.07
N LEU A 564 -20.74 -27.43 8.94
CA LEU A 564 -21.87 -28.14 9.53
C LEU A 564 -22.69 -28.82 8.44
N LYS A 565 -22.87 -30.16 8.54
CA LYS A 565 -23.61 -30.93 7.51
C LYS A 565 -25.12 -30.86 7.72
N ASP A 566 -25.60 -30.97 8.98
CA ASP A 566 -27.02 -31.15 9.31
C ASP A 566 -27.60 -29.95 10.09
N SER A 567 -27.14 -28.75 9.82
CA SER A 567 -27.57 -27.50 10.45
C SER A 567 -28.05 -26.48 9.39
N PHE A 568 -28.83 -25.50 9.82
CA PHE A 568 -29.16 -24.31 9.03
C PHE A 568 -27.89 -23.54 8.63
N LEU A 569 -26.93 -23.45 9.54
CA LEU A 569 -25.60 -22.92 9.24
C LEU A 569 -24.80 -23.97 8.44
N SER A 570 -24.18 -23.55 7.36
CA SER A 570 -23.27 -24.37 6.56
C SER A 570 -21.83 -24.23 7.03
N LYS A 571 -21.44 -23.01 7.50
CA LYS A 571 -20.05 -22.70 7.86
C LYS A 571 -19.99 -21.66 8.98
N ILE A 572 -19.03 -21.86 9.89
CA ILE A 572 -18.58 -20.87 10.88
C ILE A 572 -17.07 -20.71 10.70
N GLN A 573 -16.57 -19.48 10.60
CA GLN A 573 -15.16 -19.20 10.36
C GLN A 573 -14.67 -18.09 11.29
N PRO A 574 -14.24 -18.42 12.54
CA PRO A 574 -13.50 -17.47 13.36
C PRO A 574 -12.06 -17.31 12.86
N PHE A 575 -11.52 -16.11 13.06
CA PHE A 575 -10.10 -15.81 12.81
C PHE A 575 -9.57 -14.82 13.83
N VAL A 576 -8.27 -14.85 14.04
CA VAL A 576 -7.55 -13.88 14.86
C VAL A 576 -6.17 -13.62 14.26
N SER A 577 -5.75 -12.37 14.28
CA SER A 577 -4.44 -11.89 13.89
C SER A 577 -3.93 -10.95 14.97
N TYR A 578 -2.72 -11.16 15.46
CA TYR A 578 -2.13 -10.37 16.52
C TYR A 578 -0.68 -10.00 16.19
N THR A 579 -0.30 -8.77 16.54
CA THR A 579 1.05 -8.26 16.41
C THR A 579 1.47 -7.61 17.71
N TYR A 580 2.65 -7.96 18.19
CA TYR A 580 3.35 -7.29 19.28
C TYR A 580 4.63 -6.66 18.73
N ASN A 581 4.86 -5.38 19.02
CA ASN A 581 6.03 -4.62 18.59
C ASN A 581 6.78 -4.03 19.79
N ASP A 582 8.07 -4.30 19.88
CA ASP A 582 9.01 -3.62 20.76
C ASP A 582 10.09 -2.96 19.88
N PHE A 583 9.76 -1.77 19.36
CA PHE A 583 10.58 -1.04 18.40
C PHE A 583 11.18 0.18 19.07
N LYS A 584 12.50 0.32 18.98
CA LYS A 584 13.24 1.37 19.68
C LYS A 584 14.27 2.04 18.81
N TYR A 585 14.48 3.31 19.05
CA TYR A 585 15.61 4.04 18.52
C TYR A 585 16.90 3.66 19.24
N SER A 586 18.02 3.64 18.49
CA SER A 586 19.37 3.35 18.98
C SER A 586 20.34 4.26 18.25
N GLN A 587 21.21 4.96 19.00
CA GLN A 587 22.12 5.97 18.45
C GLN A 587 21.38 7.01 17.57
N PHE A 588 20.17 7.37 17.99
CA PHE A 588 19.29 8.24 17.23
C PHE A 588 19.31 9.65 17.81
N SER A 589 19.70 10.62 16.98
CA SER A 589 19.75 12.01 17.37
C SER A 589 19.21 12.94 16.27
N THR A 590 18.66 14.06 16.70
CA THR A 590 18.18 15.14 15.84
C THR A 590 18.66 16.47 16.34
N PHE A 591 18.59 17.51 15.51
CA PHE A 591 18.82 18.87 15.91
C PHE A 591 17.48 19.54 16.21
N LEU A 592 17.34 20.04 17.44
CA LEU A 592 16.23 20.92 17.81
C LEU A 592 16.77 22.35 17.78
N GLN A 593 16.14 23.19 16.98
CA GLN A 593 16.45 24.61 16.94
C GLN A 593 15.21 25.39 17.40
N GLU A 594 15.30 25.99 18.56
CA GLU A 594 14.30 26.94 19.05
C GLU A 594 14.59 28.34 18.49
N ALA A 595 13.55 29.16 18.37
CA ALA A 595 13.67 30.52 17.85
C ALA A 595 14.66 31.33 18.68
N GLY A 596 15.70 31.87 18.02
CA GLY A 596 16.73 32.70 18.66
C GLY A 596 17.73 31.94 19.52
N GLN A 597 17.69 30.61 19.60
CA GLN A 597 18.63 29.78 20.33
C GLN A 597 19.56 29.00 19.38
N PRO A 598 20.78 28.63 19.80
CA PRO A 598 21.61 27.69 19.05
C PRO A 598 20.92 26.33 18.90
N ALA A 599 21.18 25.64 17.80
CA ALA A 599 20.68 24.29 17.61
C ALA A 599 21.25 23.35 18.68
N THR A 600 20.37 22.60 19.35
CA THR A 600 20.73 21.62 20.38
C THR A 600 20.58 20.21 19.83
N VAL A 601 21.55 19.34 20.11
CA VAL A 601 21.47 17.92 19.77
C VAL A 601 20.57 17.22 20.79
N MET A 602 19.50 16.60 20.32
CA MET A 602 18.58 15.80 21.12
C MET A 602 18.79 14.33 20.81
N THR A 603 18.99 13.51 21.84
CA THR A 603 19.19 12.05 21.72
C THR A 603 17.96 11.31 22.21
N TYR A 604 17.54 10.30 21.44
CA TYR A 604 16.30 9.55 21.69
C TYR A 604 16.53 8.05 21.86
N ASP A 605 17.72 7.66 22.29
CA ASP A 605 18.10 6.25 22.51
C ASP A 605 17.16 5.56 23.49
N GLY A 606 16.73 4.35 23.13
CA GLY A 606 15.80 3.54 23.92
C GLY A 606 14.34 4.01 23.87
N LYS A 607 14.02 5.15 23.23
CA LYS A 607 12.67 5.60 23.03
C LYS A 607 11.94 4.72 22.00
N ASN A 608 10.62 4.57 22.19
CA ASN A 608 9.81 3.81 21.25
C ASN A 608 9.70 4.54 19.89
N VAL A 609 9.70 3.77 18.83
CA VAL A 609 9.53 4.29 17.48
C VAL A 609 8.15 4.91 17.33
N VAL A 610 8.09 6.14 16.84
CA VAL A 610 6.84 6.88 16.63
C VAL A 610 5.92 6.16 15.65
N GLY A 611 4.61 6.27 15.87
CA GLY A 611 3.60 5.75 14.95
C GLY A 611 3.51 4.23 14.88
N VAL A 612 4.16 3.51 15.78
CA VAL A 612 4.08 2.06 15.86
C VAL A 612 3.32 1.66 17.11
N PRO A 613 2.14 1.04 16.98
CA PRO A 613 1.41 0.54 18.15
C PRO A 613 2.12 -0.68 18.73
N LYS A 614 2.23 -0.73 20.04
CA LYS A 614 2.82 -1.88 20.73
C LYS A 614 2.01 -3.16 20.51
N ASN A 615 0.70 -3.02 20.46
CA ASN A 615 -0.23 -4.13 20.25
C ASN A 615 -1.20 -3.79 19.12
N LYS A 616 -1.41 -4.72 18.20
CA LYS A 616 -2.44 -4.68 17.17
C LYS A 616 -3.16 -6.02 17.16
N LEU A 617 -4.49 -5.98 17.15
CA LEU A 617 -5.34 -7.18 17.11
C LEU A 617 -6.40 -7.01 16.03
N SER A 618 -6.57 -8.01 15.19
CA SER A 618 -7.75 -8.17 14.35
C SER A 618 -8.38 -9.51 14.63
N ALA A 619 -9.66 -9.53 14.97
CA ALA A 619 -10.39 -10.76 15.22
C ALA A 619 -11.76 -10.68 14.55
N GLY A 620 -12.29 -11.81 14.13
CA GLY A 620 -13.60 -11.85 13.54
C GLY A 620 -14.22 -13.23 13.50
N ILE A 621 -15.47 -13.27 13.09
CA ILE A 621 -16.22 -14.49 12.91
C ILE A 621 -17.20 -14.32 11.76
N ASP A 622 -17.13 -15.25 10.80
CA ASP A 622 -18.02 -15.30 9.64
C ASP A 622 -18.99 -16.49 9.79
N PHE A 623 -20.25 -16.25 9.47
CA PHE A 623 -21.31 -17.27 9.43
C PHE A 623 -21.85 -17.36 8.01
N GLU A 624 -22.10 -18.55 7.52
CA GLU A 624 -22.79 -18.80 6.26
C GLU A 624 -23.91 -19.85 6.48
N THR A 625 -25.01 -19.65 5.77
CA THR A 625 -26.17 -20.55 5.80
C THR A 625 -26.27 -21.37 4.52
N LYS A 626 -26.99 -22.48 4.55
CA LYS A 626 -27.27 -23.29 3.35
C LYS A 626 -28.12 -22.55 2.29
N ILE A 627 -28.89 -21.55 2.70
CA ILE A 627 -29.75 -20.79 1.80
C ILE A 627 -29.05 -19.56 1.20
N GLY A 628 -27.75 -19.33 1.53
CA GLY A 628 -26.96 -18.25 0.95
C GLY A 628 -26.89 -16.97 1.79
N ILE A 629 -27.51 -16.88 2.96
CA ILE A 629 -27.30 -15.76 3.89
C ILE A 629 -25.92 -15.90 4.51
N TYR A 630 -25.18 -14.79 4.55
CA TYR A 630 -23.90 -14.72 5.26
C TYR A 630 -23.85 -13.51 6.19
N TRP A 631 -23.10 -13.65 7.29
CA TRP A 631 -22.85 -12.59 8.25
C TRP A 631 -21.38 -12.60 8.66
N GLN A 632 -20.67 -11.49 8.40
CA GLN A 632 -19.24 -11.33 8.60
C GLN A 632 -19.00 -10.22 9.60
N ASN A 633 -18.19 -10.48 10.63
CA ASN A 633 -17.88 -9.53 11.68
C ASN A 633 -16.38 -9.43 11.88
N THR A 634 -15.89 -8.21 12.02
CA THR A 634 -14.47 -7.92 12.22
C THR A 634 -14.30 -6.86 13.29
N TYR A 635 -13.46 -7.14 14.27
CA TYR A 635 -13.02 -6.19 15.28
C TYR A 635 -11.54 -5.92 15.08
N ASN A 636 -11.18 -4.66 14.85
CA ASN A 636 -9.81 -4.21 14.68
C ASN A 636 -9.42 -3.29 15.83
N TYR A 637 -8.47 -3.71 16.66
CA TYR A 637 -7.89 -2.95 17.75
C TYR A 637 -6.51 -2.45 17.35
N LEU A 638 -6.26 -1.16 17.53
CA LEU A 638 -4.97 -0.52 17.39
C LEU A 638 -4.56 0.07 18.74
N GLY A 639 -3.42 -0.37 19.25
CA GLY A 639 -2.83 0.16 20.47
C GLY A 639 -2.45 1.63 20.34
N SER A 640 -2.19 2.28 21.47
CA SER A 640 -1.71 3.65 21.49
C SER A 640 -0.36 3.79 20.77
N VAL A 641 -0.09 4.99 20.25
CA VAL A 641 1.13 5.32 19.51
C VAL A 641 1.70 6.65 19.95
N TYR A 642 3.02 6.71 20.07
CA TYR A 642 3.71 7.98 20.27
C TYR A 642 3.81 8.76 18.96
N THR A 643 3.67 10.08 19.05
CA THR A 643 3.72 10.98 17.89
C THR A 643 4.99 11.82 17.80
N ASP A 644 5.76 11.90 18.88
CA ASP A 644 7.03 12.60 18.96
C ASP A 644 8.17 11.67 19.39
N PHE A 645 9.41 11.98 18.98
CA PHE A 645 10.58 11.17 19.27
C PHE A 645 10.91 11.06 20.77
N ALA A 646 10.52 12.03 21.57
CA ALA A 646 10.73 12.04 23.02
C ALA A 646 9.73 11.14 23.76
N ASN A 647 8.71 10.62 23.08
CA ASN A 647 7.61 9.84 23.64
C ASN A 647 6.81 10.60 24.71
N LYS A 648 6.62 11.90 24.55
CA LYS A 648 5.82 12.72 25.45
C LYS A 648 4.35 12.74 25.07
N ASN A 649 4.04 12.69 23.78
CA ASN A 649 2.69 12.77 23.25
C ASN A 649 2.26 11.43 22.68
N GLU A 650 1.07 10.99 23.06
CA GLU A 650 0.51 9.68 22.72
C GLU A 650 -0.92 9.82 22.21
N VAL A 651 -1.20 9.25 21.04
CA VAL A 651 -2.58 9.06 20.59
C VAL A 651 -3.11 7.75 21.17
N LYS A 652 -4.26 7.82 21.85
CA LYS A 652 -4.88 6.69 22.55
C LYS A 652 -5.29 5.57 21.59
N SER A 653 -5.31 4.36 22.13
CA SER A 653 -5.83 3.18 21.45
C SER A 653 -7.32 3.28 21.12
N PHE A 654 -7.75 2.59 20.08
CA PHE A 654 -9.16 2.43 19.72
C PHE A 654 -9.44 1.06 19.12
N GLY A 655 -10.72 0.68 19.12
CA GLY A 655 -11.19 -0.57 18.52
C GLY A 655 -12.42 -0.36 17.65
N LEU A 656 -12.38 -0.79 16.41
CA LEU A 656 -13.44 -0.63 15.43
C LEU A 656 -14.16 -1.96 15.19
N LEU A 657 -15.47 -1.99 15.47
CA LEU A 657 -16.33 -3.11 15.12
C LEU A 657 -17.02 -2.84 13.77
N ASN A 658 -16.80 -3.73 12.81
CA ASN A 658 -17.42 -3.71 11.51
C ASN A 658 -18.24 -4.99 11.30
N SER A 659 -19.37 -4.88 10.61
CA SER A 659 -20.26 -6.01 10.34
C SER A 659 -20.86 -5.90 8.95
N LYS A 660 -20.96 -7.03 8.25
CA LYS A 660 -21.57 -7.14 6.93
C LYS A 660 -22.53 -8.33 6.91
N LEU A 661 -23.79 -8.05 6.60
CA LEU A 661 -24.83 -9.05 6.39
C LEU A 661 -25.20 -9.06 4.92
N GLY A 662 -25.28 -10.24 4.32
CA GLY A 662 -25.65 -10.32 2.91
C GLY A 662 -26.33 -11.63 2.52
N TYR A 663 -26.72 -11.69 1.29
CA TYR A 663 -27.34 -12.85 0.66
C TYR A 663 -26.73 -13.07 -0.72
N LYS A 664 -26.17 -14.26 -0.94
CA LYS A 664 -25.62 -14.69 -2.24
C LYS A 664 -26.38 -15.91 -2.75
N HIS A 665 -26.75 -15.90 -4.00
CA HIS A 665 -27.44 -17.01 -4.64
C HIS A 665 -27.19 -17.06 -6.15
N ARG A 666 -27.19 -18.29 -6.69
CA ARG A 666 -27.09 -18.52 -8.13
C ARG A 666 -28.44 -18.92 -8.69
N PHE A 667 -28.98 -18.08 -9.59
CA PHE A 667 -30.19 -18.33 -10.34
C PHE A 667 -29.81 -18.73 -11.78
N ASN A 668 -29.69 -20.03 -12.06
CA ASN A 668 -29.27 -20.52 -13.38
C ASN A 668 -28.00 -19.85 -13.90
N LYS A 669 -28.11 -18.84 -14.79
CA LYS A 669 -26.99 -18.10 -15.38
C LYS A 669 -26.64 -16.82 -14.62
N VAL A 670 -27.37 -16.46 -13.58
CA VAL A 670 -27.20 -15.22 -12.83
C VAL A 670 -26.67 -15.52 -11.42
N ASP A 671 -25.50 -15.01 -11.09
CA ASP A 671 -25.00 -14.97 -9.72
C ASP A 671 -25.37 -13.61 -9.11
N VAL A 672 -25.97 -13.62 -7.94
CA VAL A 672 -26.39 -12.41 -7.23
C VAL A 672 -25.79 -12.41 -5.82
N ASP A 673 -25.20 -11.30 -5.41
CA ASP A 673 -24.80 -11.02 -4.04
C ASP A 673 -25.31 -9.63 -3.66
N VAL A 674 -26.09 -9.52 -2.59
CA VAL A 674 -26.57 -8.25 -2.05
C VAL A 674 -26.17 -8.14 -0.58
N PHE A 675 -25.81 -6.95 -0.13
CA PHE A 675 -25.35 -6.79 1.24
C PHE A 675 -25.69 -5.42 1.85
N LEU A 676 -25.69 -5.42 3.20
CA LEU A 676 -25.65 -4.23 4.04
C LEU A 676 -24.43 -4.35 4.96
N ALA A 677 -23.64 -3.29 5.08
CA ALA A 677 -22.48 -3.24 5.94
C ALA A 677 -22.49 -1.99 6.82
N GLY A 678 -22.03 -2.13 8.05
CA GLY A 678 -21.83 -1.03 8.99
C GLY A 678 -20.41 -1.05 9.54
N ASN A 679 -19.78 0.10 9.57
CA ASN A 679 -18.43 0.29 10.08
C ASN A 679 -18.45 1.20 11.31
N ASN A 680 -17.45 1.02 12.19
CA ASN A 680 -17.35 1.72 13.47
C ASN A 680 -18.67 1.68 14.28
N LEU A 681 -19.28 0.50 14.38
CA LEU A 681 -20.58 0.30 15.05
C LEU A 681 -20.56 0.70 16.54
N THR A 682 -19.40 0.82 17.14
CA THR A 682 -19.19 1.21 18.54
C THR A 682 -18.95 2.71 18.71
N ASN A 683 -19.01 3.51 17.66
CA ASN A 683 -18.84 4.98 17.68
C ASN A 683 -17.52 5.42 18.33
N GLN A 684 -16.42 4.73 18.02
CA GLN A 684 -15.11 5.06 18.57
C GLN A 684 -14.50 6.25 17.85
N ILE A 685 -13.90 7.18 18.62
CA ILE A 685 -13.00 8.19 18.09
C ILE A 685 -11.76 7.44 17.56
N ASN A 686 -11.43 7.70 16.31
CA ASN A 686 -10.34 7.02 15.61
C ASN A 686 -9.67 7.95 14.61
N TYR A 687 -8.47 7.58 14.18
CA TYR A 687 -7.75 8.28 13.12
C TYR A 687 -7.57 7.40 11.89
N THR A 688 -7.41 8.03 10.76
CA THR A 688 -7.08 7.35 9.49
C THR A 688 -5.64 7.58 9.06
N PHE A 689 -5.00 8.67 9.53
CA PHE A 689 -3.61 8.98 9.24
C PHE A 689 -3.01 9.85 10.35
N LEU A 690 -1.75 9.53 10.71
CA LEU A 690 -0.98 10.35 11.65
C LEU A 690 0.31 10.85 10.99
N PHE A 691 0.69 12.08 11.29
CA PHE A 691 2.01 12.61 11.00
C PHE A 691 2.87 12.48 12.26
N TYR A 692 4.09 12.00 12.10
CA TYR A 692 4.99 11.70 13.22
C TYR A 692 6.26 12.52 13.17
N GLY A 693 6.98 12.56 14.28
CA GLY A 693 8.28 13.18 14.42
C GLY A 693 8.20 14.60 14.97
N ASN A 694 9.11 15.46 14.56
CA ASN A 694 9.14 16.86 14.97
C ASN A 694 8.32 17.74 14.00
N SER A 695 7.18 17.30 13.53
CA SER A 695 6.34 18.15 12.72
C SER A 695 5.34 18.87 13.62
N SER A 696 5.36 20.15 13.69
CA SER A 696 4.25 20.93 14.16
C SER A 696 3.61 21.57 12.93
N ASN A 697 2.39 21.26 12.64
CA ASN A 697 1.57 21.97 11.67
C ASN A 697 0.45 22.69 12.36
N ASP A 698 0.72 23.20 13.53
CA ASP A 698 -0.27 24.05 14.17
C ASP A 698 -0.36 25.36 13.40
N SER A 699 -1.21 25.34 12.38
CA SER A 699 -1.52 26.49 11.57
C SER A 699 -2.50 27.45 12.25
N ASP A 700 -3.05 27.07 13.40
CA ASP A 700 -4.17 27.78 14.01
C ASP A 700 -3.76 28.66 15.16
N LYS A 701 -2.52 28.55 15.65
CA LYS A 701 -2.06 29.35 16.77
C LYS A 701 -0.80 30.08 16.40
N ASP A 702 -0.89 31.38 16.49
CA ASP A 702 0.21 32.30 16.30
C ASP A 702 1.43 31.87 17.10
N ASN A 703 2.51 31.48 16.39
CA ASN A 703 3.86 31.23 16.93
C ASN A 703 4.12 29.99 17.79
N GLN A 704 3.26 28.98 17.84
CA GLN A 704 3.54 27.74 18.57
C GLN A 704 4.34 26.70 17.76
N TYR A 705 4.92 27.08 16.66
CA TYR A 705 5.71 26.20 15.76
C TYR A 705 6.93 25.56 16.40
N LEU A 706 7.28 25.93 17.60
CA LEU A 706 8.53 25.55 18.24
C LEU A 706 8.35 24.78 19.54
N ASP A 707 7.12 24.63 20.03
CA ASP A 707 6.85 23.83 21.20
C ASP A 707 6.64 22.35 20.79
N PRO A 708 7.60 21.45 21.05
CA PRO A 708 7.43 20.05 20.78
C PRO A 708 6.37 19.39 21.68
N SER A 709 5.80 20.10 22.65
CA SER A 709 4.71 19.62 23.47
C SER A 709 3.33 19.89 22.86
N VAL A 710 3.23 20.79 21.88
CA VAL A 710 1.99 21.10 21.15
C VAL A 710 2.00 20.39 19.82
N PHE A 711 1.63 19.14 19.85
CA PHE A 711 1.63 18.32 18.66
C PHE A 711 0.27 17.99 18.25
N THR A 712 0.05 18.17 16.92
CA THR A 712 -1.01 17.40 16.44
C THR A 712 -1.24 17.46 14.99
N ASP A 713 -0.93 16.39 14.40
CA ASP A 713 -1.17 16.18 13.01
C ASP A 713 -2.01 14.91 12.85
N VAL A 714 -3.28 15.01 13.25
CA VAL A 714 -4.22 13.88 13.19
C VAL A 714 -5.20 14.09 12.04
N ASN A 715 -5.31 13.14 11.15
CA ASN A 715 -6.47 13.03 10.27
C ASN A 715 -7.50 12.13 10.95
N PRO A 716 -8.59 12.68 11.49
CA PRO A 716 -9.62 11.87 12.13
C PRO A 716 -10.31 10.96 11.15
N GLY A 717 -10.71 9.79 11.62
CA GLY A 717 -11.65 8.91 10.94
C GLY A 717 -13.10 9.26 11.33
N PRO A 718 -14.09 8.63 10.68
CA PRO A 718 -15.49 8.76 11.09
C PRO A 718 -15.66 8.30 12.53
N ASN A 719 -16.09 9.19 13.42
CA ASN A 719 -16.26 8.93 14.87
C ASN A 719 -17.63 8.33 15.22
N LYS A 720 -18.51 8.14 14.24
CA LYS A 720 -19.82 7.49 14.38
C LYS A 720 -19.94 6.34 13.40
N ALA A 721 -20.88 5.42 13.69
CA ALA A 721 -21.22 4.35 12.78
C ALA A 721 -21.68 4.89 11.42
N TYR A 722 -21.22 4.24 10.36
CA TYR A 722 -21.57 4.58 8.99
C TYR A 722 -21.82 3.33 8.17
N PHE A 723 -22.67 3.43 7.17
CA PHE A 723 -23.28 2.28 6.52
C PHE A 723 -23.11 2.30 5.01
N PHE A 724 -23.04 1.12 4.43
CA PHE A 724 -23.01 0.89 2.99
C PHE A 724 -23.98 -0.22 2.62
N THR A 725 -24.51 -0.17 1.43
CA THR A 725 -25.25 -1.25 0.81
C THR A 725 -24.83 -1.40 -0.64
N GLY A 726 -24.93 -2.59 -1.16
CA GLY A 726 -24.58 -2.83 -2.55
C GLY A 726 -25.04 -4.17 -3.07
N PHE A 727 -24.76 -4.38 -4.33
CA PHE A 727 -24.99 -5.64 -5.00
C PHE A 727 -23.86 -5.95 -5.99
N ASN A 728 -23.66 -7.24 -6.23
CA ASN A 728 -22.83 -7.78 -7.29
C ASN A 728 -23.71 -8.76 -8.09
N VAL A 729 -23.90 -8.49 -9.37
CA VAL A 729 -24.67 -9.34 -10.27
C VAL A 729 -23.77 -9.78 -11.41
N LYS A 730 -23.63 -11.08 -11.60
CA LYS A 730 -22.87 -11.69 -12.70
C LYS A 730 -23.79 -12.51 -13.56
N TYR A 731 -23.91 -12.14 -14.83
CA TYR A 731 -24.60 -12.93 -15.85
C TYR A 731 -23.61 -13.75 -16.66
N ASN A 732 -23.85 -15.06 -16.75
CA ASN A 732 -23.03 -16.02 -17.50
C ASN A 732 -23.80 -16.43 -18.76
N PHE A 733 -23.27 -16.12 -19.95
CA PHE A 733 -23.88 -16.45 -21.22
C PHE A 733 -23.85 -17.93 -21.56
#